data_bf806df7cd4a1a3554cb0e60a1006ff2
#
_entry.id   bf806df7cd4a1a3554cb0e60a1006ff2
#
_cell.length_a   1.000
_cell.length_b   1.000
_cell.length_c   1.000
_cell.angle_alpha   90.00
_cell.angle_beta   90.00
_cell.angle_gamma   90.00
#
_symmetry.space_group_name_H-M   'P 1'
#
loop_
_entity.id
_entity.type
_entity.pdbx_description
1 polymer ?
#
loop_
_entity_poly.entity_id
_entity_poly.type
_entity_poly.pdbx_seq_one_letter_code
_entity_poly.pdbx_strand_id
1 'polypeptide(L)'
;MGKFMNINKIMRQTLLTLLFFIIFFVPRAHCMELKKIMIMPFEIYSNYDKSAIRESLYKNLSEEFKKEKSIQIIPADNFLRNYINIDEKKAISNGKSMGADFVIIGSLTQLGESLSIDTRIIDVAQGNILSTASAQGKGLANIGAIVAQLKMEILVRVGLIQRIVKIEIQGNRKINSTAIISRIKSKVGDNYSEADIAADIKAIFKMGFFLDVIAEETSTPEGKIVIFIVQEKGLISEIRFNGNKALSKDDIQDAMTTKTKQNLNQEQIKADIEKIKTLYDSKGYYNAEIKDRVERDGEKDFRVILDIKENDKIYIRSITFEGNEAFSSKELKNMMSTSEYSILHFINDSGLLKRDQLKQDIGKISAYYFNNGFINSQIAEPEITTDKKGMYILIKIKEGKRFKVDKVEISGDLLQKPKTELLKSLKTKRGDNYSREAIMKDIDFLTQSCNDEGYANADINPKINTRENEQLVDVDYQITKGELVYINHINISGNNITRDKVIRRQLEVVEGDLYSSSNLKKSYSNLNRLRYFEEVDFQTEKGPDKSKEDINIRVKEKSTGMFMVGAGYSAADQAVVMAQITQQNFLGYGQILSLKASLGSTTNNIDLSFTEPWLFDLPIWSKADIWKYKKDYDYYSLDSRGVGLTLGYPILERIVGSIGYKLSADDINNVSDLAPIQIIDQEGQTITSAVTLALNRDSTDDYIFPSRGTKAGISVTQAGGILQGDASYTQYGANFFAYFPLPLDVVFGAKSRIGYIQAHDGKEIPIFDRYVLGGINSLRGFRYVGPTNPGTEDVIGGSTMLNFNFELVFPFIKDSGMKIVAFYDAGNAWNDNYYINDLRQSVGLGLRWYSPIGPLRLEYGYIVNRGGINDDSVGRWEFTIGAPM
;
A
#
# COMPACT_ATOMS: atom_id res chain seq x y z
N MET A 1 40.80 48.67 -37.16
CA MET A 1 41.11 49.72 -36.22
C MET A 1 39.85 50.50 -35.79
N GLY A 2 38.78 49.83 -35.43
CA GLY A 2 37.46 50.45 -35.19
C GLY A 2 36.66 49.85 -34.00
N LYS A 3 37.27 48.95 -33.20
CA LYS A 3 36.55 48.26 -32.10
C LYS A 3 37.16 48.50 -30.71
N PHE A 4 38.25 49.25 -30.60
CA PHE A 4 38.94 49.53 -29.32
C PHE A 4 38.63 50.90 -28.68
N MET A 5 37.86 51.77 -29.31
CA MET A 5 37.54 53.10 -28.81
C MET A 5 36.22 53.21 -28.02
N ASN A 6 35.41 52.16 -27.97
CA ASN A 6 34.11 52.22 -27.24
C ASN A 6 34.11 51.63 -25.85
N ILE A 7 35.16 50.89 -25.44
CA ILE A 7 35.22 50.27 -24.12
C ILE A 7 35.71 51.30 -23.04
N ASN A 8 36.51 52.26 -23.44
CA ASN A 8 37.01 53.27 -22.50
C ASN A 8 35.98 54.36 -22.16
N LYS A 9 34.94 54.53 -22.95
CA LYS A 9 33.90 55.52 -22.69
C LYS A 9 32.81 54.97 -21.75
N ILE A 10 32.55 53.67 -21.83
CA ILE A 10 31.65 52.96 -20.91
C ILE A 10 32.26 52.75 -19.55
N MET A 11 33.58 52.41 -19.44
CA MET A 11 34.26 52.30 -18.17
C MET A 11 34.42 53.63 -17.42
N ARG A 12 34.51 54.77 -18.11
CA ARG A 12 34.56 56.09 -17.45
C ARG A 12 33.18 56.56 -16.95
N GLN A 13 32.08 56.21 -17.60
CA GLN A 13 30.75 56.49 -17.12
C GLN A 13 30.32 55.61 -15.95
N THR A 14 30.71 54.32 -15.91
CA THR A 14 30.43 53.44 -14.79
C THR A 14 31.31 53.79 -13.56
N LEU A 15 32.54 54.28 -13.73
CA LEU A 15 33.36 54.71 -12.60
C LEU A 15 32.91 56.05 -11.98
N LEU A 16 32.33 56.98 -12.79
CA LEU A 16 31.78 58.21 -12.27
C LEU A 16 30.42 57.99 -11.57
N THR A 17 29.60 57.07 -12.02
CA THR A 17 28.37 56.67 -11.32
C THR A 17 28.64 55.90 -10.04
N LEU A 18 29.71 55.11 -9.96
CA LEU A 18 30.11 54.43 -8.70
C LEU A 18 30.71 55.42 -7.68
N LEU A 19 31.42 56.43 -8.14
CA LEU A 19 31.95 57.49 -7.22
C LEU A 19 30.84 58.40 -6.71
N PHE A 20 29.75 58.62 -7.47
CA PHE A 20 28.61 59.43 -7.02
C PHE A 20 27.74 58.71 -5.99
N PHE A 21 27.72 57.32 -6.04
CA PHE A 21 27.00 56.51 -5.07
C PHE A 21 27.77 56.34 -3.74
N ILE A 22 29.10 56.49 -3.74
CA ILE A 22 29.91 56.32 -2.51
C ILE A 22 29.86 57.61 -1.62
N ILE A 23 29.52 58.78 -2.18
CA ILE A 23 29.44 60.01 -1.44
C ILE A 23 28.11 60.25 -0.71
N PHE A 24 27.07 59.49 -1.02
CA PHE A 24 25.75 59.62 -0.40
C PHE A 24 25.41 58.55 0.65
N PHE A 25 26.29 57.58 0.88
CA PHE A 25 26.11 56.59 1.96
C PHE A 25 27.19 56.73 3.02
N VAL A 26 27.23 57.87 3.65
CA VAL A 26 27.79 57.96 5.01
C VAL A 26 26.61 57.68 5.93
N PRO A 27 26.57 56.56 6.67
CA PRO A 27 25.60 56.45 7.73
C PRO A 27 25.84 57.58 8.72
N ARG A 28 24.88 58.49 8.81
CA ARG A 28 24.80 59.37 9.96
C ARG A 28 24.67 58.44 11.17
N ALA A 29 25.78 58.22 11.84
CA ALA A 29 25.75 57.72 13.20
C ALA A 29 24.89 58.70 14.02
N HIS A 30 23.64 58.36 14.26
CA HIS A 30 22.85 58.98 15.30
C HIS A 30 23.58 58.66 16.58
N CYS A 31 24.30 59.66 17.11
CA CYS A 31 24.77 59.64 18.49
C CYS A 31 23.48 59.57 19.34
N MET A 32 23.08 58.39 19.81
CA MET A 32 21.96 58.24 20.73
C MET A 32 22.30 59.02 21.98
N GLU A 33 21.70 60.20 22.19
CA GLU A 33 21.81 60.98 23.40
C GLU A 33 21.22 60.14 24.53
N LEU A 34 22.08 59.67 25.47
CA LEU A 34 21.68 58.86 26.62
C LEU A 34 20.68 59.66 27.48
N LYS A 35 19.45 59.12 27.60
CA LYS A 35 18.44 59.72 28.48
C LYS A 35 18.81 59.49 29.96
N LYS A 36 18.83 60.54 30.69
CA LYS A 36 19.18 60.51 32.10
C LYS A 36 17.96 60.42 32.98
N ILE A 37 17.86 59.30 33.66
CA ILE A 37 16.69 58.94 34.50
C ILE A 37 17.13 58.92 35.96
N MET A 38 16.40 59.65 36.78
CA MET A 38 16.60 59.68 38.25
C MET A 38 15.44 58.92 38.92
N ILE A 39 15.72 57.85 39.64
CA ILE A 39 14.74 57.10 40.39
C ILE A 39 14.75 57.54 41.83
N MET A 40 13.64 58.06 42.29
CA MET A 40 13.52 58.52 43.70
C MET A 40 13.07 57.33 44.57
N PRO A 41 13.39 57.39 45.89
CA PRO A 41 12.88 56.37 46.82
C PRO A 41 11.37 56.39 46.89
N PHE A 42 10.77 55.16 46.78
CA PHE A 42 9.34 54.96 46.73
C PHE A 42 8.68 55.01 48.13
N GLU A 43 7.44 55.45 48.20
CA GLU A 43 6.61 55.26 49.36
C GLU A 43 6.23 53.78 49.54
N ILE A 44 6.30 53.29 50.80
CA ILE A 44 6.03 51.86 51.05
C ILE A 44 4.82 51.73 51.98
N TYR A 45 3.80 51.12 51.48
CA TYR A 45 2.56 50.74 52.23
C TYR A 45 2.60 49.23 52.42
N SER A 46 3.22 48.77 53.51
CA SER A 46 3.38 47.37 53.90
C SER A 46 3.40 47.25 55.41
N ASN A 47 3.02 46.05 55.89
CA ASN A 47 3.15 45.67 57.30
C ASN A 47 4.55 45.17 57.70
N TYR A 48 5.45 45.01 56.74
CA TYR A 48 6.81 44.60 56.98
C TYR A 48 7.77 45.82 57.07
N ASP A 49 9.04 45.54 57.27
CA ASP A 49 10.04 46.60 57.36
C ASP A 49 10.10 47.51 56.13
N LYS A 50 9.51 48.68 56.21
CA LYS A 50 9.42 49.68 55.14
C LYS A 50 10.76 50.15 54.60
N SER A 51 11.78 50.22 55.44
CA SER A 51 13.12 50.67 55.07
C SER A 51 13.84 49.63 54.23
N ALA A 52 13.77 48.33 54.60
CA ALA A 52 14.36 47.24 53.85
C ALA A 52 13.67 47.03 52.48
N ILE A 53 12.37 47.16 52.43
CA ILE A 53 11.61 47.05 51.13
C ILE A 53 11.94 48.18 50.19
N ARG A 54 12.04 49.41 50.69
CA ARG A 54 12.39 50.61 49.90
C ARG A 54 13.79 50.49 49.30
N GLU A 55 14.76 50.10 50.11
CA GLU A 55 16.13 49.90 49.66
C GLU A 55 16.23 48.82 48.61
N SER A 56 15.57 47.66 48.84
CA SER A 56 15.49 46.54 47.88
C SER A 56 14.84 46.97 46.56
N LEU A 57 13.71 47.70 46.64
CA LEU A 57 13.01 48.16 45.42
C LEU A 57 13.87 49.15 44.62
N TYR A 58 14.47 50.13 45.27
CA TYR A 58 15.37 51.13 44.63
C TYR A 58 16.56 50.43 43.96
N LYS A 59 17.20 49.49 44.65
CA LYS A 59 18.32 48.74 44.14
C LYS A 59 17.91 47.90 42.88
N ASN A 60 16.81 47.13 42.97
CA ASN A 60 16.31 46.35 41.85
C ASN A 60 15.95 47.22 40.63
N LEU A 61 15.26 48.35 40.85
CA LEU A 61 14.92 49.30 39.77
C LEU A 61 16.20 49.84 39.12
N SER A 62 17.13 50.32 39.93
CA SER A 62 18.38 50.90 39.44
C SER A 62 19.23 49.91 38.66
N GLU A 63 19.32 48.65 39.14
CA GLU A 63 20.02 47.57 38.45
C GLU A 63 19.35 47.19 37.13
N GLU A 64 18.01 47.12 37.10
CA GLU A 64 17.26 46.78 35.89
C GLU A 64 17.37 47.88 34.82
N PHE A 65 17.34 49.16 35.20
CA PHE A 65 17.48 50.22 34.22
C PHE A 65 18.93 50.38 33.75
N LYS A 66 19.96 50.07 34.55
CA LYS A 66 21.39 50.07 34.14
C LYS A 66 21.68 49.07 33.02
N LYS A 67 20.83 48.06 32.83
CA LYS A 67 20.97 47.09 31.73
C LYS A 67 20.66 47.69 30.37
N GLU A 68 20.01 48.86 30.33
CA GLU A 68 19.63 49.53 29.07
C GLU A 68 20.74 50.48 28.62
N LYS A 69 21.26 50.25 27.43
CA LYS A 69 22.38 51.06 26.87
C LYS A 69 21.98 52.47 26.50
N SER A 70 20.69 52.74 26.35
CA SER A 70 20.14 54.05 25.99
C SER A 70 19.86 54.96 27.20
N ILE A 71 20.15 54.50 28.42
CA ILE A 71 19.81 55.21 29.66
C ILE A 71 21.03 55.37 30.54
N GLN A 72 21.13 56.51 31.17
CA GLN A 72 22.03 56.77 32.25
C GLN A 72 21.26 57.04 33.56
N ILE A 73 21.43 56.13 34.55
CA ILE A 73 20.79 56.33 35.84
C ILE A 73 21.57 57.34 36.66
N ILE A 74 20.89 58.39 37.17
CA ILE A 74 21.43 59.37 38.12
C ILE A 74 21.21 58.80 39.54
N PRO A 75 22.27 58.54 40.30
CA PRO A 75 22.16 58.00 41.67
C PRO A 75 21.39 58.94 42.59
N ALA A 76 20.43 58.36 43.32
CA ALA A 76 19.67 59.16 44.33
C ALA A 76 19.84 58.57 45.74
N ASP A 77 21.05 58.00 46.05
CA ASP A 77 21.34 57.29 47.28
C ASP A 77 21.23 58.18 48.53
N ASN A 78 21.50 59.47 48.35
CA ASN A 78 21.35 60.41 49.41
C ASN A 78 19.95 60.65 49.95
N PHE A 79 18.94 60.42 49.11
CA PHE A 79 17.51 60.46 49.46
C PHE A 79 16.98 59.14 50.09
N LEU A 80 17.73 58.04 49.98
CA LEU A 80 17.44 56.78 50.67
C LEU A 80 17.77 56.87 52.20
N ARG A 81 18.89 57.52 52.55
CA ARG A 81 19.36 57.61 53.93
C ARG A 81 18.51 58.55 54.79
N ASN A 82 18.04 59.68 54.17
CA ASN A 82 17.22 60.65 54.81
C ASN A 82 15.84 60.73 54.11
N TYR A 83 15.08 59.66 54.20
CA TYR A 83 13.80 59.63 53.56
C TYR A 83 12.84 60.71 54.06
N ILE A 84 12.56 61.69 53.21
CA ILE A 84 11.52 62.69 53.37
C ILE A 84 10.50 62.45 52.28
N ASN A 85 9.19 62.43 52.61
CA ASN A 85 8.17 62.30 51.58
C ASN A 85 8.33 63.32 50.48
N ILE A 86 8.61 62.90 49.26
CA ILE A 86 8.99 63.78 48.14
C ILE A 86 7.73 63.96 47.26
N ASP A 87 7.21 65.19 47.34
CA ASP A 87 6.15 65.68 46.47
C ASP A 87 6.69 65.96 45.06
N GLU A 88 5.79 66.14 44.11
CA GLU A 88 6.15 66.37 42.69
C GLU A 88 7.05 67.61 42.48
N LYS A 89 6.79 68.67 43.21
CA LYS A 89 7.59 69.90 43.11
C LYS A 89 9.04 69.69 43.54
N LYS A 90 9.24 68.96 44.62
CA LYS A 90 10.60 68.60 45.10
C LYS A 90 11.26 67.59 44.15
N ALA A 91 10.53 66.66 43.56
CA ALA A 91 11.06 65.75 42.58
C ALA A 91 11.54 66.42 41.30
N ILE A 92 10.82 67.45 40.82
CA ILE A 92 11.23 68.31 39.69
C ILE A 92 12.44 69.08 40.02
N SER A 93 12.47 69.74 41.22
CA SER A 93 13.62 70.56 41.68
C SER A 93 14.89 69.74 41.78
N ASN A 94 14.78 68.51 42.37
CA ASN A 94 15.91 67.59 42.51
C ASN A 94 16.41 67.11 41.16
N GLY A 95 15.48 66.76 40.27
CA GLY A 95 15.79 66.32 38.90
C GLY A 95 16.53 67.42 38.12
N LYS A 96 16.09 68.67 38.19
CA LYS A 96 16.76 69.81 37.57
C LYS A 96 18.16 69.99 38.10
N SER A 97 18.33 69.97 39.44
CA SER A 97 19.63 70.16 40.06
C SER A 97 20.66 69.09 39.76
N MET A 98 20.20 67.86 39.49
CA MET A 98 21.02 66.69 39.15
C MET A 98 21.14 66.45 37.67
N GLY A 99 20.47 67.26 36.81
CA GLY A 99 20.53 67.12 35.36
C GLY A 99 19.85 65.89 34.80
N ALA A 100 18.77 65.45 35.43
CA ALA A 100 17.95 64.36 34.92
C ALA A 100 17.00 64.84 33.82
N ASP A 101 16.74 63.98 32.77
CA ASP A 101 15.71 64.26 31.79
C ASP A 101 14.35 63.85 32.38
N PHE A 102 14.31 62.68 33.08
CA PHE A 102 13.11 62.15 33.69
C PHE A 102 13.38 61.86 35.21
N VAL A 103 12.37 62.10 36.02
CA VAL A 103 12.34 61.59 37.39
C VAL A 103 11.20 60.66 37.62
N ILE A 104 11.48 59.52 38.20
CA ILE A 104 10.51 58.50 38.55
C ILE A 104 10.23 58.50 40.04
N ILE A 105 9.01 58.82 40.43
CA ILE A 105 8.49 58.71 41.80
C ILE A 105 7.38 57.71 41.87
N GLY A 106 7.16 57.12 43.03
CA GLY A 106 6.08 56.15 43.13
C GLY A 106 5.87 55.56 44.51
N SER A 107 4.98 54.56 44.54
CA SER A 107 4.68 53.85 45.78
C SER A 107 4.64 52.34 45.53
N LEU A 108 4.97 51.57 46.53
CA LEU A 108 4.72 50.12 46.61
C LEU A 108 3.64 49.86 47.67
N THR A 109 2.59 49.25 47.27
CA THR A 109 1.48 48.84 48.13
C THR A 109 1.44 47.32 48.24
N GLN A 110 1.44 46.80 49.45
CA GLN A 110 1.30 45.40 49.73
C GLN A 110 0.01 45.10 50.48
N LEU A 111 -0.82 44.23 49.91
CA LEU A 111 -2.08 43.71 50.50
C LEU A 111 -1.97 42.19 50.53
N GLY A 112 -1.65 41.64 51.73
CA GLY A 112 -1.38 40.21 51.85
C GLY A 112 -0.19 39.76 50.97
N GLU A 113 -0.41 38.83 50.07
CA GLU A 113 0.65 38.41 49.10
C GLU A 113 0.71 39.28 47.87
N SER A 114 -0.30 40.11 47.60
CA SER A 114 -0.33 40.92 46.36
C SER A 114 0.49 42.21 46.55
N LEU A 115 1.30 42.49 45.52
CA LEU A 115 2.16 43.69 45.46
C LEU A 115 1.70 44.51 44.23
N SER A 116 1.57 45.83 44.42
CA SER A 116 1.44 46.82 43.34
C SER A 116 2.53 47.84 43.46
N ILE A 117 3.20 48.14 42.35
CA ILE A 117 4.16 49.23 42.24
C ILE A 117 3.58 50.24 41.25
N ASP A 118 3.26 51.44 41.75
CA ASP A 118 2.68 52.50 40.95
C ASP A 118 3.69 53.65 40.83
N THR A 119 3.92 54.13 39.60
CA THR A 119 4.93 55.16 39.34
C THR A 119 4.35 56.33 38.58
N ARG A 120 4.90 57.50 38.83
CA ARG A 120 4.70 58.69 38.00
C ARG A 120 6.04 59.08 37.41
N ILE A 121 6.05 59.29 36.12
CA ILE A 121 7.21 59.66 35.33
C ILE A 121 7.09 61.17 35.07
N ILE A 122 8.01 61.89 35.53
CA ILE A 122 8.03 63.36 35.45
C ILE A 122 9.06 63.76 34.41
N ASP A 123 8.63 64.53 33.39
CA ASP A 123 9.53 65.20 32.46
C ASP A 123 10.08 66.42 33.17
N VAL A 124 11.39 66.44 33.38
CA VAL A 124 12.08 67.53 34.14
C VAL A 124 12.13 68.85 33.34
N ALA A 125 12.25 68.82 32.06
CA ALA A 125 12.28 69.96 31.17
C ALA A 125 10.90 70.65 31.11
N GLN A 126 9.84 69.88 31.00
CA GLN A 126 8.46 70.40 30.95
C GLN A 126 7.91 70.73 32.35
N GLY A 127 8.43 70.09 33.36
CA GLY A 127 8.02 70.32 34.75
C GLY A 127 6.60 69.71 35.06
N ASN A 128 6.21 68.70 34.38
CA ASN A 128 4.89 68.03 34.55
C ASN A 128 5.04 66.50 34.54
N ILE A 129 3.97 65.83 34.96
CA ILE A 129 3.86 64.31 34.82
C ILE A 129 3.70 63.99 33.36
N LEU A 130 4.71 63.33 32.78
CA LEU A 130 4.64 62.80 31.44
C LEU A 130 3.62 61.63 31.34
N SER A 131 3.69 60.69 32.29
CA SER A 131 2.83 59.51 32.30
C SER A 131 2.90 58.79 33.64
N THR A 132 2.03 57.79 33.80
CA THR A 132 2.08 56.83 34.91
C THR A 132 2.35 55.43 34.39
N ALA A 133 3.02 54.62 35.16
CA ALA A 133 3.23 53.20 34.86
C ALA A 133 3.04 52.40 36.17
N SER A 134 2.44 51.18 36.04
CA SER A 134 2.24 50.30 37.18
C SER A 134 2.54 48.85 36.83
N ALA A 135 2.96 48.10 37.85
CA ALA A 135 3.15 46.65 37.72
C ALA A 135 2.68 45.96 38.99
N GLN A 136 2.07 44.77 38.82
CA GLN A 136 1.51 44.01 39.93
C GLN A 136 2.05 42.57 39.92
N GLY A 137 2.13 41.96 41.13
CA GLY A 137 2.56 40.58 41.26
C GLY A 137 2.29 40.03 42.66
N LYS A 138 2.77 38.82 42.95
CA LYS A 138 2.59 38.16 44.25
C LYS A 138 3.95 37.88 44.89
N GLY A 139 4.07 38.21 46.20
CA GLY A 139 5.23 37.91 47.06
C GLY A 139 6.43 38.82 46.86
N LEU A 140 7.00 39.30 47.97
CA LEU A 140 8.23 40.14 47.97
C LEU A 140 9.44 39.45 47.34
N ALA A 141 9.48 38.10 47.34
CA ALA A 141 10.54 37.33 46.67
C ALA A 141 10.56 37.55 45.16
N ASN A 142 9.42 37.89 44.52
CA ASN A 142 9.28 38.10 43.08
C ASN A 142 9.41 39.59 42.66
N ILE A 143 9.85 40.43 43.54
CA ILE A 143 9.95 41.89 43.29
C ILE A 143 10.78 42.21 42.04
N GLY A 144 11.81 41.39 41.73
CA GLY A 144 12.66 41.57 40.55
C GLY A 144 11.86 41.41 39.24
N ALA A 145 10.95 40.46 39.15
CA ALA A 145 10.09 40.24 37.96
C ALA A 145 9.10 41.40 37.79
N ILE A 146 8.52 41.89 38.88
CA ILE A 146 7.58 43.01 38.87
C ILE A 146 8.31 44.31 38.41
N VAL A 147 9.54 44.50 38.92
CA VAL A 147 10.41 45.61 38.51
C VAL A 147 10.80 45.56 37.05
N ALA A 148 11.10 44.34 36.52
CA ALA A 148 11.42 44.18 35.10
C ALA A 148 10.22 44.53 34.19
N GLN A 149 9.00 44.14 34.61
CA GLN A 149 7.78 44.53 33.93
C GLN A 149 7.55 46.04 33.98
N LEU A 150 7.73 46.66 35.16
CA LEU A 150 7.57 48.09 35.35
C LEU A 150 8.57 48.88 34.50
N LYS A 151 9.82 48.41 34.41
CA LYS A 151 10.84 49.01 33.55
C LYS A 151 10.37 49.10 32.09
N MET A 152 9.85 48.00 31.57
CA MET A 152 9.36 47.96 30.18
C MET A 152 8.24 48.99 29.94
N GLU A 153 7.29 49.07 30.86
CA GLU A 153 6.22 50.07 30.78
C GLU A 153 6.78 51.52 30.80
N ILE A 154 7.72 51.79 31.66
CA ILE A 154 8.38 53.13 31.74
C ILE A 154 9.11 53.46 30.46
N LEU A 155 9.89 52.51 29.88
CA LEU A 155 10.65 52.71 28.64
C LEU A 155 9.76 53.03 27.45
N VAL A 156 8.59 52.38 27.36
CA VAL A 156 7.60 52.73 26.36
C VAL A 156 7.04 54.15 26.56
N ARG A 157 6.75 54.52 27.81
CA ARG A 157 6.16 55.83 28.15
C ARG A 157 7.12 56.99 27.92
N VAL A 158 8.42 56.79 28.11
CA VAL A 158 9.46 57.82 27.81
C VAL A 158 9.91 57.77 26.34
N GLY A 159 9.28 56.95 25.49
CA GLY A 159 9.53 56.88 24.04
C GLY A 159 10.83 56.21 23.63
N LEU A 160 11.48 55.47 24.53
CA LEU A 160 12.73 54.74 24.25
C LEU A 160 12.51 53.39 23.61
N ILE A 161 11.31 52.81 23.74
CA ILE A 161 10.87 51.59 23.08
C ILE A 161 9.55 51.90 22.42
N GLN A 162 9.43 51.56 21.13
CA GLN A 162 8.18 51.67 20.40
C GLN A 162 7.55 50.28 20.24
N ARG A 163 6.26 50.18 20.53
CA ARG A 163 5.48 48.93 20.30
C ARG A 163 4.88 48.93 18.91
N ILE A 164 4.70 47.75 18.37
CA ILE A 164 3.94 47.58 17.15
C ILE A 164 2.46 47.70 17.49
N VAL A 165 1.80 48.74 17.00
CA VAL A 165 0.36 48.99 17.24
C VAL A 165 -0.49 48.41 16.16
N LYS A 166 0.06 48.22 14.96
CA LYS A 166 -0.67 47.63 13.84
C LYS A 166 0.29 46.96 12.89
N ILE A 167 -0.18 45.82 12.31
CA ILE A 167 0.49 45.15 11.20
C ILE A 167 -0.51 45.10 10.04
N GLU A 168 -0.11 45.60 8.90
CA GLU A 168 -0.91 45.60 7.66
C GLU A 168 -0.16 44.86 6.58
N ILE A 169 -0.95 44.19 5.71
CA ILE A 169 -0.45 43.56 4.51
C ILE A 169 -1.08 44.28 3.31
N GLN A 170 -0.25 44.74 2.38
CA GLN A 170 -0.70 45.42 1.17
C GLN A 170 -0.13 44.73 -0.08
N GLY A 171 -0.81 44.85 -1.20
CA GLY A 171 -0.37 44.30 -2.50
C GLY A 171 -0.74 42.83 -2.68
N ASN A 172 -1.23 42.12 -1.67
CA ASN A 172 -1.77 40.78 -1.80
C ASN A 172 -3.15 40.83 -2.47
N ARG A 173 -3.41 39.88 -3.38
CA ARG A 173 -4.66 39.79 -4.14
C ARG A 173 -5.33 38.43 -3.96
N LYS A 174 -4.56 37.35 -4.05
CA LYS A 174 -5.01 35.95 -3.95
C LYS A 174 -4.59 35.29 -2.66
N ILE A 175 -3.43 35.69 -2.14
CA ILE A 175 -2.95 35.17 -0.85
C ILE A 175 -3.60 35.97 0.26
N ASN A 176 -4.35 35.29 1.12
CA ASN A 176 -5.04 35.93 2.24
C ASN A 176 -4.03 36.55 3.21
N SER A 177 -4.28 37.79 3.63
CA SER A 177 -3.46 38.49 4.63
C SER A 177 -3.26 37.66 5.90
N THR A 178 -4.27 36.93 6.36
CA THR A 178 -4.17 36.04 7.51
C THR A 178 -3.10 34.95 7.33
N ALA A 179 -2.98 34.38 6.12
CA ALA A 179 -1.97 33.37 5.80
C ALA A 179 -0.55 33.97 5.85
N ILE A 180 -0.38 35.21 5.45
CA ILE A 180 0.90 35.94 5.51
C ILE A 180 1.23 36.24 6.96
N ILE A 181 0.28 36.81 7.72
CA ILE A 181 0.43 37.14 9.15
C ILE A 181 0.77 35.88 9.98
N SER A 182 0.25 34.71 9.64
CA SER A 182 0.57 33.47 10.35
C SER A 182 2.04 33.04 10.22
N ARG A 183 2.79 33.58 9.27
CA ARG A 183 4.21 33.25 9.00
C ARG A 183 5.21 34.18 9.64
N ILE A 184 4.79 35.40 10.04
CA ILE A 184 5.63 36.36 10.72
C ILE A 184 5.65 36.08 12.21
N LYS A 185 6.76 36.46 12.87
CA LYS A 185 6.94 36.36 14.33
C LYS A 185 6.35 37.55 15.05
N SER A 186 6.51 38.74 14.48
CA SER A 186 6.07 40.00 15.08
C SER A 186 4.54 40.02 15.23
N LYS A 187 4.07 40.49 16.39
CA LYS A 187 2.65 40.62 16.72
C LYS A 187 2.35 42.05 17.19
N VAL A 188 1.10 42.41 17.05
CA VAL A 188 0.60 43.67 17.64
C VAL A 188 0.77 43.58 19.15
N GLY A 189 1.41 44.60 19.74
CA GLY A 189 1.78 44.66 21.14
C GLY A 189 3.26 44.34 21.45
N ASP A 190 3.97 43.70 20.51
CA ASP A 190 5.40 43.40 20.64
C ASP A 190 6.25 44.70 20.52
N ASN A 191 7.46 44.69 21.08
CA ASN A 191 8.40 45.72 20.86
C ASN A 191 8.90 45.72 19.43
N TYR A 192 8.95 46.88 18.80
CA TYR A 192 9.47 47.01 17.45
C TYR A 192 10.99 46.72 17.40
N SER A 193 11.37 45.85 16.49
CA SER A 193 12.76 45.48 16.23
C SER A 193 13.00 45.36 14.73
N GLU A 194 13.93 46.14 14.18
CA GLU A 194 14.31 46.04 12.75
C GLU A 194 14.80 44.63 12.38
N ALA A 195 15.47 43.95 13.31
CA ALA A 195 15.98 42.60 13.08
C ALA A 195 14.83 41.59 12.95
N ASP A 196 13.77 41.74 13.75
CA ASP A 196 12.60 40.87 13.68
C ASP A 196 11.78 41.15 12.41
N ILE A 197 11.60 42.42 12.04
CA ILE A 197 10.95 42.77 10.77
C ILE A 197 11.71 42.23 9.55
N ALA A 198 13.06 42.31 9.56
CA ALA A 198 13.90 41.74 8.52
C ALA A 198 13.78 40.21 8.45
N ALA A 199 13.60 39.52 9.60
CA ALA A 199 13.34 38.10 9.66
C ALA A 199 11.95 37.75 9.11
N ASP A 200 10.95 38.60 9.41
CA ASP A 200 9.59 38.45 8.92
C ASP A 200 9.49 38.62 7.40
N ILE A 201 10.19 39.63 6.83
CA ILE A 201 10.33 39.78 5.38
C ILE A 201 10.85 38.49 4.73
N LYS A 202 11.93 37.91 5.33
CA LYS A 202 12.48 36.62 4.84
C LYS A 202 11.49 35.45 4.98
N ALA A 203 10.72 35.45 6.07
CA ALA A 203 9.71 34.40 6.29
C ALA A 203 8.57 34.49 5.26
N ILE A 204 8.10 35.71 4.97
CA ILE A 204 7.09 35.95 3.93
C ILE A 204 7.65 35.55 2.55
N PHE A 205 8.88 35.97 2.22
CA PHE A 205 9.52 35.65 0.94
C PHE A 205 9.71 34.13 0.76
N LYS A 206 10.05 33.40 1.83
CA LYS A 206 10.15 31.93 1.83
C LYS A 206 8.84 31.19 1.54
N MET A 207 7.68 31.86 1.63
CA MET A 207 6.43 31.26 1.20
C MET A 207 6.40 30.93 -0.31
N GLY A 208 7.32 31.54 -1.09
CA GLY A 208 7.48 31.23 -2.52
C GLY A 208 6.46 31.89 -3.44
N PHE A 209 5.47 32.59 -2.91
CA PHE A 209 4.37 33.20 -3.65
C PHE A 209 4.65 34.64 -4.12
N PHE A 210 5.70 35.28 -3.62
CA PHE A 210 5.97 36.70 -3.83
C PHE A 210 7.23 36.92 -4.66
N LEU A 211 7.17 37.95 -5.55
CA LEU A 211 8.29 38.47 -6.31
C LEU A 211 9.14 39.38 -5.47
N ASP A 212 8.48 40.19 -4.64
CA ASP A 212 9.12 41.12 -3.74
C ASP A 212 8.30 41.27 -2.46
N VAL A 213 9.01 41.60 -1.36
CA VAL A 213 8.43 41.83 -0.05
C VAL A 213 9.21 42.98 0.60
N ILE A 214 8.54 44.06 0.85
CA ILE A 214 9.10 45.24 1.49
C ILE A 214 8.30 45.52 2.76
N ALA A 215 8.95 45.99 3.80
CA ALA A 215 8.26 46.51 4.98
C ALA A 215 8.44 48.03 5.06
N GLU A 216 7.36 48.73 5.20
CA GLU A 216 7.33 50.16 5.53
C GLU A 216 6.84 50.34 6.94
N GLU A 217 7.39 51.37 7.62
CA GLU A 217 7.03 51.68 8.99
C GLU A 217 6.55 53.11 9.11
N THR A 218 5.55 53.33 9.93
CA THR A 218 5.04 54.65 10.23
C THR A 218 5.01 54.81 11.76
N SER A 219 5.65 55.89 12.26
CA SER A 219 5.62 56.20 13.69
C SER A 219 4.36 57.03 14.01
N THR A 220 3.63 56.57 15.03
CA THR A 220 2.47 57.28 15.58
C THR A 220 2.73 57.61 17.06
N PRO A 221 1.96 58.49 17.68
CA PRO A 221 2.07 58.73 19.12
C PRO A 221 1.87 57.47 19.99
N GLU A 222 1.17 56.47 19.48
CA GLU A 222 0.83 55.25 20.19
C GLU A 222 1.84 54.10 19.95
N GLY A 223 2.71 54.24 18.94
CA GLY A 223 3.72 53.26 18.56
C GLY A 223 3.97 53.20 17.07
N LYS A 224 4.49 52.06 16.57
CA LYS A 224 4.78 51.85 15.15
C LYS A 224 3.73 51.02 14.46
N ILE A 225 3.33 51.42 13.25
CA ILE A 225 2.57 50.65 12.32
C ILE A 225 3.57 50.02 11.33
N VAL A 226 3.50 48.70 11.14
CA VAL A 226 4.33 47.96 10.18
C VAL A 226 3.46 47.52 9.04
N ILE A 227 3.83 47.88 7.81
CA ILE A 227 3.11 47.57 6.59
C ILE A 227 4.00 46.68 5.72
N PHE A 228 3.65 45.44 5.58
CA PHE A 228 4.32 44.55 4.62
C PHE A 228 3.66 44.70 3.25
N ILE A 229 4.40 45.24 2.31
CA ILE A 229 3.96 45.39 0.91
C ILE A 229 4.51 44.20 0.15
N VAL A 230 3.62 43.41 -0.41
CA VAL A 230 3.96 42.20 -1.14
C VAL A 230 3.58 42.30 -2.60
N GLN A 231 4.43 41.81 -3.47
CA GLN A 231 4.12 41.70 -4.90
C GLN A 231 3.97 40.22 -5.23
N GLU A 232 2.74 39.77 -5.50
CA GLU A 232 2.47 38.36 -5.84
C GLU A 232 3.07 37.99 -7.20
N LYS A 233 3.59 36.73 -7.29
CA LYS A 233 3.99 36.12 -8.55
C LYS A 233 2.74 35.91 -9.43
N GLY A 234 2.87 36.08 -10.73
CA GLY A 234 1.81 35.76 -11.67
C GLY A 234 1.47 34.28 -11.68
N LEU A 235 0.30 33.95 -12.21
CA LEU A 235 -0.13 32.56 -12.35
C LEU A 235 0.47 31.93 -13.58
N ILE A 236 0.59 30.60 -13.52
CA ILE A 236 0.87 29.77 -14.68
C ILE A 236 -0.41 29.67 -15.51
N SER A 237 -0.45 30.31 -16.66
CA SER A 237 -1.56 30.24 -17.62
C SER A 237 -1.56 28.92 -18.38
N GLU A 238 -0.39 28.46 -18.80
CA GLU A 238 -0.19 27.25 -19.62
C GLU A 238 1.12 26.57 -19.24
N ILE A 239 1.10 25.23 -19.29
CA ILE A 239 2.32 24.40 -19.25
C ILE A 239 2.41 23.68 -20.60
N ARG A 240 3.49 23.95 -21.34
CA ARG A 240 3.71 23.39 -22.67
C ARG A 240 4.92 22.46 -22.64
N PHE A 241 4.77 21.32 -23.28
CA PHE A 241 5.83 20.33 -23.46
C PHE A 241 6.20 20.24 -24.94
N ASN A 242 7.47 20.36 -25.24
CA ASN A 242 8.01 20.27 -26.58
C ASN A 242 8.99 19.11 -26.65
N GLY A 243 8.87 18.27 -27.67
CA GLY A 243 9.83 17.20 -27.94
C GLY A 243 9.58 15.87 -27.23
N ASN A 244 8.52 15.77 -26.43
CA ASN A 244 8.09 14.55 -25.76
C ASN A 244 7.41 13.59 -26.75
N LYS A 245 8.12 12.62 -27.29
CA LYS A 245 7.60 11.59 -28.20
C LYS A 245 7.35 10.27 -27.49
N ALA A 246 8.18 9.93 -26.54
CA ALA A 246 8.17 8.67 -25.82
C ALA A 246 7.21 8.65 -24.65
N LEU A 247 6.89 9.81 -24.07
CA LEU A 247 5.95 9.96 -22.98
C LEU A 247 4.79 10.86 -23.42
N SER A 248 3.57 10.51 -23.01
CA SER A 248 2.41 11.34 -23.25
C SER A 248 2.48 12.63 -22.40
N LYS A 249 1.76 13.67 -22.83
CA LYS A 249 1.63 14.90 -22.04
C LYS A 249 1.02 14.63 -20.67
N ASP A 250 0.07 13.70 -20.61
CA ASP A 250 -0.65 13.36 -19.39
C ASP A 250 0.29 12.65 -18.40
N ASP A 251 1.10 11.69 -18.86
CA ASP A 251 2.09 11.03 -18.01
C ASP A 251 3.09 12.00 -17.37
N ILE A 252 3.56 12.99 -18.19
CA ILE A 252 4.47 14.02 -17.70
C ILE A 252 3.77 14.93 -16.70
N GLN A 253 2.54 15.34 -17.00
CA GLN A 253 1.77 16.24 -16.18
C GLN A 253 1.34 15.61 -14.85
N ASP A 254 1.12 14.29 -14.83
CA ASP A 254 0.81 13.53 -13.61
C ASP A 254 2.02 13.40 -12.69
N ALA A 255 3.22 13.29 -13.25
CA ALA A 255 4.46 13.29 -12.48
C ALA A 255 4.79 14.67 -11.86
N MET A 256 4.25 15.75 -12.41
CA MET A 256 4.49 17.12 -11.94
C MET A 256 3.56 17.54 -10.80
N THR A 257 4.13 18.26 -9.85
CA THR A 257 3.38 18.98 -8.80
C THR A 257 2.91 20.36 -9.26
N THR A 258 3.65 20.98 -10.19
CA THR A 258 3.27 22.26 -10.81
C THR A 258 2.07 22.08 -11.71
N LYS A 259 1.02 22.84 -11.47
CA LYS A 259 -0.23 22.82 -12.26
C LYS A 259 -0.55 24.23 -12.80
N THR A 260 -1.38 24.31 -13.82
CA THR A 260 -1.95 25.60 -14.30
C THR A 260 -2.79 26.26 -13.21
N LYS A 261 -2.89 27.57 -13.25
CA LYS A 261 -3.58 28.43 -12.26
C LYS A 261 -2.92 28.45 -10.87
N GLN A 262 -1.71 27.95 -10.74
CA GLN A 262 -0.88 28.11 -9.56
C GLN A 262 0.11 29.28 -9.74
N ASN A 263 0.62 29.79 -8.63
CA ASN A 263 1.68 30.81 -8.67
C ASN A 263 2.98 30.20 -9.22
N LEU A 264 3.72 30.96 -10.00
CA LEU A 264 5.00 30.52 -10.53
C LEU A 264 6.00 30.27 -9.39
N ASN A 265 6.48 29.05 -9.29
CA ASN A 265 7.53 28.65 -8.35
C ASN A 265 8.65 27.93 -9.10
N GLN A 266 9.79 28.57 -9.22
CA GLN A 266 10.91 28.07 -10.01
C GLN A 266 11.63 26.89 -9.36
N GLU A 267 11.65 26.82 -8.02
CA GLU A 267 12.20 25.67 -7.31
C GLU A 267 11.34 24.43 -7.50
N GLN A 268 10.02 24.60 -7.51
CA GLN A 268 9.08 23.51 -7.79
C GLN A 268 9.21 23.00 -9.21
N ILE A 269 9.40 23.89 -10.19
CA ILE A 269 9.63 23.50 -11.60
C ILE A 269 10.92 22.68 -11.71
N LYS A 270 11.99 23.07 -11.02
CA LYS A 270 13.24 22.30 -11.00
C LYS A 270 13.06 20.91 -10.37
N ALA A 271 12.32 20.85 -9.26
CA ALA A 271 12.01 19.57 -8.64
C ALA A 271 11.15 18.65 -9.56
N ASP A 272 10.22 19.25 -10.29
CA ASP A 272 9.41 18.52 -11.27
C ASP A 272 10.23 18.06 -12.46
N ILE A 273 11.22 18.83 -12.93
CA ILE A 273 12.16 18.40 -13.96
C ILE A 273 12.91 17.12 -13.53
N GLU A 274 13.36 17.04 -12.29
CA GLU A 274 14.03 15.84 -11.78
C GLU A 274 13.09 14.63 -11.72
N LYS A 275 11.81 14.84 -11.38
CA LYS A 275 10.80 13.77 -11.45
C LYS A 275 10.56 13.31 -12.89
N ILE A 276 10.46 14.26 -13.84
CA ILE A 276 10.28 13.93 -15.25
C ILE A 276 11.52 13.17 -15.78
N LYS A 277 12.73 13.58 -15.41
CA LYS A 277 13.95 12.81 -15.74
C LYS A 277 13.88 11.38 -15.21
N THR A 278 13.47 11.21 -13.94
CA THR A 278 13.29 9.88 -13.35
C THR A 278 12.26 9.06 -14.14
N LEU A 279 11.21 9.68 -14.63
CA LEU A 279 10.21 9.03 -15.47
C LEU A 279 10.80 8.61 -16.83
N TYR A 280 11.60 9.47 -17.48
CA TYR A 280 12.34 9.15 -18.70
C TYR A 280 13.37 8.04 -18.47
N ASP A 281 14.09 8.08 -17.35
CA ASP A 281 15.04 7.02 -16.97
C ASP A 281 14.33 5.66 -16.84
N SER A 282 13.14 5.63 -16.24
CA SER A 282 12.34 4.41 -16.11
C SER A 282 11.93 3.79 -17.45
N LYS A 283 11.91 4.60 -18.52
CA LYS A 283 11.63 4.20 -19.90
C LYS A 283 12.88 3.97 -20.75
N GLY A 284 14.07 4.12 -20.16
CA GLY A 284 15.36 3.87 -20.80
C GLY A 284 16.02 5.09 -21.48
N TYR A 285 15.49 6.28 -21.26
CA TYR A 285 16.03 7.54 -21.83
C TYR A 285 16.93 8.26 -20.81
N TYR A 286 18.03 7.64 -20.38
CA TYR A 286 18.91 8.15 -19.32
C TYR A 286 19.63 9.45 -19.66
N ASN A 287 19.71 9.81 -20.93
CA ASN A 287 20.32 11.04 -21.42
C ASN A 287 19.29 12.10 -21.79
N ALA A 288 18.06 11.99 -21.30
CA ALA A 288 17.05 13.00 -21.55
C ALA A 288 17.45 14.36 -20.96
N GLU A 289 17.50 15.36 -21.78
CA GLU A 289 17.77 16.75 -21.41
C GLU A 289 16.45 17.49 -21.33
N ILE A 290 16.16 18.13 -20.20
CA ILE A 290 14.95 18.91 -19.99
C ILE A 290 15.37 20.30 -19.56
N LYS A 291 14.91 21.31 -20.32
CA LYS A 291 15.17 22.71 -20.02
C LYS A 291 13.85 23.42 -19.82
N ASP A 292 13.75 24.17 -18.75
CA ASP A 292 12.61 25.05 -18.52
C ASP A 292 12.81 26.40 -19.17
N ARG A 293 11.74 26.98 -19.68
CA ARG A 293 11.65 28.32 -20.16
C ARG A 293 10.35 28.94 -19.67
N VAL A 294 10.47 30.09 -19.02
CA VAL A 294 9.31 30.84 -18.52
C VAL A 294 9.12 32.08 -19.38
N GLU A 295 8.01 32.15 -20.05
CA GLU A 295 7.62 33.30 -20.89
C GLU A 295 6.48 34.05 -20.23
N ARG A 296 6.44 35.37 -20.40
CA ARG A 296 5.27 36.16 -19.98
C ARG A 296 4.10 35.91 -20.93
N ASP A 297 2.93 35.68 -20.34
CA ASP A 297 1.68 35.52 -21.06
C ASP A 297 0.71 36.63 -20.63
N GLY A 298 0.68 37.72 -21.40
CA GLY A 298 0.00 38.97 -21.04
C GLY A 298 0.79 39.78 -19.99
N GLU A 299 0.08 40.67 -19.27
CA GLU A 299 0.72 41.60 -18.31
C GLU A 299 1.24 40.96 -17.03
N LYS A 300 0.65 39.81 -16.59
CA LYS A 300 0.86 39.31 -15.23
C LYS A 300 1.04 37.81 -15.13
N ASP A 301 0.63 37.04 -16.13
CA ASP A 301 0.69 35.55 -16.08
C ASP A 301 1.93 35.04 -16.81
N PHE A 302 2.22 33.74 -16.60
CA PHE A 302 3.41 33.12 -17.15
C PHE A 302 3.04 31.79 -17.83
N ARG A 303 3.68 31.54 -18.95
CA ARG A 303 3.69 30.24 -19.61
C ARG A 303 4.99 29.51 -19.26
N VAL A 304 4.86 28.29 -18.77
CA VAL A 304 6.01 27.41 -18.52
C VAL A 304 6.16 26.47 -19.72
N ILE A 305 7.32 26.48 -20.33
CA ILE A 305 7.66 25.63 -21.47
C ILE A 305 8.79 24.70 -21.02
N LEU A 306 8.55 23.41 -21.15
CA LEU A 306 9.57 22.38 -20.93
C LEU A 306 10.01 21.85 -22.29
N ASP A 307 11.22 22.23 -22.69
CA ASP A 307 11.85 21.75 -23.92
C ASP A 307 12.61 20.45 -23.58
N ILE A 308 12.12 19.35 -24.15
CA ILE A 308 12.58 18.01 -23.87
C ILE A 308 13.32 17.47 -25.08
N LYS A 309 14.55 17.02 -24.87
CA LYS A 309 15.33 16.30 -25.86
C LYS A 309 15.58 14.91 -25.30
N GLU A 310 14.80 13.95 -25.82
CA GLU A 310 14.76 12.58 -25.28
C GLU A 310 16.06 11.82 -25.48
N ASN A 311 16.80 12.13 -26.59
CA ASN A 311 17.95 11.34 -27.05
C ASN A 311 17.57 9.87 -27.32
N ASP A 312 18.54 8.98 -27.53
CA ASP A 312 18.29 7.57 -27.82
C ASP A 312 18.12 6.76 -26.53
N LYS A 313 17.32 5.68 -26.64
CA LYS A 313 17.23 4.69 -25.55
C LYS A 313 18.56 3.98 -25.38
N ILE A 314 18.97 3.84 -24.14
CA ILE A 314 20.15 3.08 -23.76
C ILE A 314 19.72 1.80 -23.09
N TYR A 315 20.18 0.66 -23.62
CA TYR A 315 19.86 -0.64 -23.05
C TYR A 315 21.07 -1.27 -22.39
N ILE A 316 20.84 -2.06 -21.36
CA ILE A 316 21.86 -2.90 -20.74
C ILE A 316 22.32 -3.95 -21.74
N ARG A 317 23.59 -3.88 -22.16
CA ARG A 317 24.21 -4.82 -23.10
C ARG A 317 24.85 -6.00 -22.41
N SER A 318 25.45 -5.77 -21.26
CA SER A 318 25.97 -6.85 -20.45
C SER A 318 25.95 -6.52 -18.96
N ILE A 319 25.74 -7.56 -18.17
CA ILE A 319 25.94 -7.58 -16.73
C ILE A 319 27.07 -8.56 -16.47
N THR A 320 28.17 -8.10 -15.88
CA THR A 320 29.34 -8.91 -15.60
C THR A 320 29.65 -8.96 -14.14
N PHE A 321 30.18 -10.07 -13.69
CA PHE A 321 30.56 -10.28 -12.31
C PHE A 321 32.08 -10.51 -12.26
N GLU A 322 32.70 -10.01 -11.21
CA GLU A 322 34.14 -10.18 -10.94
C GLU A 322 34.30 -10.70 -9.52
N GLY A 323 35.10 -11.75 -9.35
CA GLY A 323 35.35 -12.37 -8.04
C GLY A 323 34.30 -13.39 -7.59
N ASN A 324 33.42 -13.83 -8.47
CA ASN A 324 32.42 -14.87 -8.23
C ASN A 324 32.95 -16.27 -8.61
N GLU A 325 33.82 -16.85 -7.76
CA GLU A 325 34.42 -18.16 -8.00
C GLU A 325 33.47 -19.32 -7.65
N ALA A 326 32.68 -19.16 -6.60
CA ALA A 326 31.80 -20.20 -6.06
C ALA A 326 30.53 -20.41 -6.88
N PHE A 327 30.02 -19.36 -7.56
CA PHE A 327 28.80 -19.38 -8.34
C PHE A 327 29.02 -18.81 -9.73
N SER A 328 28.41 -19.44 -10.71
CA SER A 328 28.56 -18.98 -12.09
C SER A 328 27.83 -17.63 -12.31
N SER A 329 28.38 -16.79 -13.18
CA SER A 329 27.73 -15.53 -13.58
C SER A 329 26.32 -15.75 -14.15
N LYS A 330 26.07 -16.90 -14.80
CA LYS A 330 24.74 -17.27 -15.30
C LYS A 330 23.74 -17.50 -14.17
N GLU A 331 24.17 -18.17 -13.11
CA GLU A 331 23.36 -18.45 -11.92
C GLU A 331 23.00 -17.15 -11.20
N LEU A 332 23.97 -16.25 -11.01
CA LEU A 332 23.75 -14.94 -10.41
C LEU A 332 22.80 -14.08 -11.26
N LYS A 333 22.97 -14.07 -12.58
CA LYS A 333 22.07 -13.37 -13.50
C LYS A 333 20.63 -13.89 -13.41
N ASN A 334 20.43 -15.19 -13.28
CA ASN A 334 19.08 -15.78 -13.20
C ASN A 334 18.31 -15.34 -11.94
N MET A 335 18.98 -14.89 -10.89
CA MET A 335 18.35 -14.38 -9.67
C MET A 335 18.00 -12.90 -9.77
N MET A 336 18.60 -12.20 -10.74
CA MET A 336 18.34 -10.78 -10.94
C MET A 336 17.03 -10.58 -11.70
N SER A 337 16.30 -9.57 -11.30
CA SER A 337 15.18 -9.05 -12.09
C SER A 337 15.65 -8.09 -13.18
N THR A 338 16.80 -7.43 -12.96
CA THR A 338 17.52 -6.64 -13.96
C THR A 338 18.15 -7.59 -14.99
N SER A 339 17.86 -7.39 -16.27
CA SER A 339 18.28 -8.27 -17.35
C SER A 339 18.93 -7.51 -18.50
N GLU A 340 19.75 -8.22 -19.26
CA GLU A 340 20.34 -7.73 -20.50
C GLU A 340 19.26 -7.58 -21.58
N TYR A 341 19.51 -6.74 -22.57
CA TYR A 341 18.63 -6.55 -23.72
C TYR A 341 18.38 -7.86 -24.47
N SER A 342 17.12 -8.16 -24.69
CA SER A 342 16.64 -9.32 -25.47
C SER A 342 15.80 -8.87 -26.65
N ILE A 343 15.69 -9.71 -27.69
CA ILE A 343 14.80 -9.49 -28.84
C ILE A 343 13.35 -9.31 -28.41
N LEU A 344 12.97 -9.90 -27.24
CA LEU A 344 11.62 -9.81 -26.67
C LEU A 344 11.44 -8.59 -25.73
N HIS A 345 12.36 -7.60 -25.76
CA HIS A 345 12.33 -6.42 -24.88
C HIS A 345 11.02 -5.62 -24.95
N PHE A 346 10.29 -5.69 -26.06
CA PHE A 346 9.00 -5.01 -26.26
C PHE A 346 7.87 -5.63 -25.46
N ILE A 347 8.07 -6.84 -24.91
CA ILE A 347 7.07 -7.55 -24.12
C ILE A 347 7.39 -7.46 -22.61
N ASN A 348 8.68 -7.50 -22.26
CA ASN A 348 9.11 -7.69 -20.86
C ASN A 348 10.04 -6.60 -20.30
N ASP A 349 10.17 -5.45 -20.98
CA ASP A 349 11.07 -4.35 -20.60
C ASP A 349 12.54 -4.77 -20.38
N SER A 350 12.98 -5.90 -20.96
CA SER A 350 14.35 -6.39 -20.78
C SER A 350 15.38 -5.39 -21.30
N GLY A 351 16.46 -5.23 -20.57
CA GLY A 351 17.53 -4.29 -20.91
C GLY A 351 17.33 -2.87 -20.42
N LEU A 352 16.24 -2.56 -19.69
CA LEU A 352 16.06 -1.26 -19.06
C LEU A 352 16.62 -1.28 -17.63
N LEU A 353 17.41 -0.26 -17.28
CA LEU A 353 17.92 -0.09 -15.93
C LEU A 353 16.88 0.57 -15.04
N LYS A 354 16.45 -0.13 -14.02
CA LYS A 354 15.68 0.42 -12.89
C LYS A 354 16.60 0.37 -11.66
N ARG A 355 17.10 1.52 -11.22
CA ARG A 355 18.11 1.58 -10.13
C ARG A 355 17.67 0.89 -8.84
N ASP A 356 16.40 1.06 -8.45
CA ASP A 356 15.87 0.41 -7.26
C ASP A 356 15.81 -1.12 -7.42
N GLN A 357 15.47 -1.59 -8.62
CA GLN A 357 15.47 -3.01 -8.96
C GLN A 357 16.88 -3.60 -8.91
N LEU A 358 17.87 -2.89 -9.48
CA LEU A 358 19.27 -3.30 -9.39
C LEU A 358 19.75 -3.37 -7.95
N LYS A 359 19.39 -2.41 -7.11
CA LYS A 359 19.70 -2.42 -5.67
C LYS A 359 19.08 -3.62 -4.95
N GLN A 360 17.82 -3.95 -5.27
CA GLN A 360 17.18 -5.16 -4.75
C GLN A 360 17.88 -6.43 -5.23
N ASP A 361 18.33 -6.47 -6.49
CA ASP A 361 19.04 -7.62 -7.05
C ASP A 361 20.40 -7.83 -6.36
N ILE A 362 21.13 -6.76 -6.04
CA ILE A 362 22.33 -6.85 -5.20
C ILE A 362 22.02 -7.43 -3.83
N GLY A 363 20.90 -7.01 -3.22
CA GLY A 363 20.41 -7.60 -1.97
C GLY A 363 20.10 -9.09 -2.09
N LYS A 364 19.48 -9.53 -3.19
CA LYS A 364 19.21 -10.96 -3.43
C LYS A 364 20.51 -11.76 -3.60
N ILE A 365 21.47 -11.23 -4.35
CA ILE A 365 22.78 -11.88 -4.54
C ILE A 365 23.51 -11.96 -3.20
N SER A 366 23.53 -10.89 -2.40
CA SER A 366 24.12 -10.90 -1.07
C SER A 366 23.48 -11.96 -0.17
N ALA A 367 22.15 -12.00 -0.12
CA ALA A 367 21.40 -13.01 0.62
C ALA A 367 21.74 -14.44 0.13
N TYR A 368 21.90 -14.63 -1.17
CA TYR A 368 22.26 -15.91 -1.76
C TYR A 368 23.63 -16.39 -1.29
N TYR A 369 24.65 -15.51 -1.27
CA TYR A 369 25.95 -15.82 -0.72
C TYR A 369 25.89 -16.16 0.76
N PHE A 370 25.20 -15.35 1.57
CA PHE A 370 24.98 -15.63 2.99
C PHE A 370 24.27 -16.97 3.22
N ASN A 371 23.31 -17.33 2.38
CA ASN A 371 22.54 -18.55 2.51
C ASN A 371 23.31 -19.78 2.02
N ASN A 372 24.45 -19.60 1.36
CA ASN A 372 25.32 -20.66 0.90
C ASN A 372 26.66 -20.74 1.66
N GLY A 373 26.74 -20.14 2.83
CA GLY A 373 27.88 -20.27 3.74
C GLY A 373 28.89 -19.14 3.68
N PHE A 374 28.73 -18.15 2.87
CA PHE A 374 29.70 -17.06 2.71
C PHE A 374 29.38 -15.88 3.64
N ILE A 375 29.61 -16.07 4.93
CA ILE A 375 29.24 -15.11 6.00
C ILE A 375 29.94 -13.76 5.82
N ASN A 376 31.17 -13.76 5.30
CA ASN A 376 32.00 -12.58 5.11
C ASN A 376 31.97 -12.03 3.67
N SER A 377 30.99 -12.45 2.87
CA SER A 377 30.86 -11.96 1.50
C SER A 377 30.53 -10.48 1.46
N GLN A 378 31.16 -9.76 0.55
CA GLN A 378 30.92 -8.34 0.30
C GLN A 378 30.66 -8.13 -1.17
N ILE A 379 29.57 -7.46 -1.49
CA ILE A 379 29.23 -7.08 -2.86
C ILE A 379 29.35 -5.57 -2.95
N ALA A 380 30.20 -5.10 -3.84
CA ALA A 380 30.39 -3.67 -4.07
C ALA A 380 29.17 -3.08 -4.79
N GLU A 381 29.01 -1.75 -4.71
CA GLU A 381 28.05 -1.06 -5.54
C GLU A 381 28.34 -1.29 -7.02
N PRO A 382 27.32 -1.57 -7.85
CA PRO A 382 27.54 -1.82 -9.28
C PRO A 382 28.18 -0.64 -10.00
N GLU A 383 29.24 -0.90 -10.72
CA GLU A 383 29.87 0.08 -11.62
C GLU A 383 29.09 0.10 -12.94
N ILE A 384 28.51 1.25 -13.27
CA ILE A 384 27.71 1.42 -14.48
C ILE A 384 28.48 2.30 -15.46
N THR A 385 28.81 1.76 -16.62
CA THR A 385 29.46 2.48 -17.71
C THR A 385 28.56 2.50 -18.95
N THR A 386 28.60 3.59 -19.69
CA THR A 386 27.81 3.76 -20.92
C THR A 386 28.69 4.18 -22.09
N ASP A 387 28.44 3.61 -23.25
CA ASP A 387 29.04 4.01 -24.51
C ASP A 387 27.96 4.16 -25.60
N LYS A 388 28.38 4.39 -26.84
CA LYS A 388 27.48 4.48 -28.00
C LYS A 388 26.69 3.19 -28.29
N LYS A 389 27.15 2.03 -27.78
CA LYS A 389 26.52 0.73 -28.00
C LYS A 389 25.53 0.36 -26.91
N GLY A 390 25.62 0.96 -25.73
CA GLY A 390 24.69 0.71 -24.62
C GLY A 390 25.33 0.88 -23.24
N MET A 391 24.73 0.21 -22.28
CA MET A 391 25.08 0.25 -20.87
C MET A 391 25.70 -1.08 -20.44
N TYR A 392 26.72 -1.02 -19.61
CA TYR A 392 27.45 -2.16 -19.07
C TYR A 392 27.47 -2.05 -17.56
N ILE A 393 27.11 -3.12 -16.87
CA ILE A 393 27.05 -3.18 -15.41
C ILE A 393 28.09 -4.18 -14.93
N LEU A 394 29.02 -3.75 -14.10
CA LEU A 394 30.01 -4.59 -13.45
C LEU A 394 29.72 -4.67 -11.96
N ILE A 395 29.56 -5.89 -11.46
CA ILE A 395 29.33 -6.19 -10.05
C ILE A 395 30.54 -6.93 -9.49
N LYS A 396 31.24 -6.30 -8.56
CA LYS A 396 32.42 -6.88 -7.91
C LYS A 396 32.03 -7.58 -6.62
N ILE A 397 32.46 -8.80 -6.46
CA ILE A 397 32.15 -9.68 -5.33
C ILE A 397 33.44 -10.11 -4.64
N LYS A 398 33.47 -10.00 -3.34
CA LYS A 398 34.50 -10.59 -2.49
C LYS A 398 33.80 -11.67 -1.65
N GLU A 399 33.95 -12.93 -2.08
CA GLU A 399 33.21 -14.05 -1.50
C GLU A 399 33.59 -14.37 -0.05
N GLY A 400 34.86 -14.32 0.27
CA GLY A 400 35.39 -14.80 1.54
C GLY A 400 35.44 -16.33 1.64
N LYS A 401 35.49 -16.86 2.86
CA LYS A 401 35.51 -18.30 3.10
C LYS A 401 34.10 -18.85 3.26
N ARG A 402 33.92 -20.11 2.87
CA ARG A 402 32.63 -20.80 3.01
C ARG A 402 32.57 -21.55 4.33
N PHE A 403 31.55 -21.29 5.14
CA PHE A 403 31.34 -21.88 6.45
C PHE A 403 30.26 -22.96 6.41
N LYS A 404 30.48 -24.04 7.19
CA LYS A 404 29.50 -25.11 7.42
C LYS A 404 29.04 -25.12 8.87
N VAL A 405 27.86 -25.60 9.11
CA VAL A 405 27.31 -25.79 10.44
C VAL A 405 27.89 -27.08 11.04
N ASP A 406 28.52 -27.00 12.20
CA ASP A 406 29.03 -28.16 12.93
C ASP A 406 28.06 -28.56 14.04
N LYS A 407 27.59 -27.60 14.85
CA LYS A 407 26.74 -27.90 16.01
C LYS A 407 25.47 -27.08 15.93
N VAL A 408 24.32 -27.71 16.19
CA VAL A 408 23.03 -27.05 16.35
C VAL A 408 22.44 -27.45 17.68
N GLU A 409 22.20 -26.50 18.56
CA GLU A 409 21.64 -26.69 19.89
C GLU A 409 20.46 -25.79 20.15
N ILE A 410 19.65 -26.19 21.12
CA ILE A 410 18.59 -25.35 21.71
C ILE A 410 18.90 -25.30 23.20
N SER A 411 18.98 -24.10 23.75
CA SER A 411 19.25 -23.88 25.18
C SER A 411 18.19 -22.98 25.81
N GLY A 412 18.25 -22.77 27.12
CA GLY A 412 17.29 -21.97 27.86
C GLY A 412 16.06 -22.74 28.31
N ASP A 413 14.88 -22.11 28.18
CA ASP A 413 13.65 -22.69 28.68
C ASP A 413 13.16 -23.89 27.85
N LEU A 414 12.60 -24.92 28.49
CA LEU A 414 12.11 -26.13 27.84
C LEU A 414 10.64 -25.94 27.38
N LEU A 415 10.32 -26.39 26.18
CA LEU A 415 8.96 -26.48 25.65
C LEU A 415 8.33 -27.84 26.05
N GLN A 416 7.01 -27.95 25.92
CA GLN A 416 6.31 -29.23 26.10
C GLN A 416 6.79 -30.26 25.07
N LYS A 417 7.04 -29.80 23.82
CA LYS A 417 7.62 -30.64 22.79
C LYS A 417 9.06 -31.03 23.16
N PRO A 418 9.43 -32.33 23.05
CA PRO A 418 10.78 -32.77 23.32
C PRO A 418 11.82 -32.03 22.46
N LYS A 419 12.94 -31.63 23.07
CA LYS A 419 14.06 -30.96 22.38
C LYS A 419 14.53 -31.70 21.11
N THR A 420 14.51 -33.03 21.17
CA THR A 420 14.89 -33.90 20.03
C THR A 420 13.94 -33.77 18.85
N GLU A 421 12.67 -33.53 19.09
CA GLU A 421 11.65 -33.30 18.05
C GLU A 421 11.79 -31.91 17.45
N LEU A 422 12.00 -30.91 18.31
CA LEU A 422 12.27 -29.53 17.86
C LEU A 422 13.51 -29.48 16.94
N LEU A 423 14.63 -30.08 17.40
CA LEU A 423 15.86 -30.15 16.60
C LEU A 423 15.68 -30.85 15.25
N LYS A 424 14.83 -31.89 15.18
CA LYS A 424 14.51 -32.56 13.90
C LYS A 424 13.77 -31.61 12.94
N SER A 425 12.94 -30.72 13.45
CA SER A 425 12.10 -29.81 12.67
C SER A 425 12.83 -28.57 12.18
N LEU A 426 13.99 -28.23 12.79
CA LEU A 426 14.80 -27.10 12.33
C LEU A 426 15.25 -27.32 10.89
N LYS A 427 15.43 -26.21 10.16
CA LYS A 427 16.00 -26.21 8.80
C LYS A 427 17.52 -26.30 8.81
N THR A 428 18.16 -25.67 9.81
CA THR A 428 19.60 -25.72 9.99
C THR A 428 20.02 -27.09 10.51
N LYS A 429 20.87 -27.81 9.78
CA LYS A 429 21.37 -29.15 10.15
C LYS A 429 22.89 -29.13 10.20
N ARG A 430 23.43 -30.07 10.98
CA ARG A 430 24.87 -30.33 10.99
C ARG A 430 25.36 -30.77 9.61
N GLY A 431 26.44 -30.16 9.13
CA GLY A 431 27.05 -30.42 7.83
C GLY A 431 26.51 -29.53 6.69
N ASP A 432 25.39 -28.86 6.91
CA ASP A 432 24.85 -27.91 5.92
C ASP A 432 25.75 -26.69 5.80
N ASN A 433 25.67 -26.01 4.69
CA ASN A 433 26.27 -24.68 4.60
C ASN A 433 25.51 -23.71 5.53
N TYR A 434 26.23 -22.80 6.16
CA TYR A 434 25.60 -21.74 6.91
C TYR A 434 24.57 -21.03 6.05
N SER A 435 23.37 -20.82 6.57
CA SER A 435 22.29 -20.11 5.89
C SER A 435 21.58 -19.20 6.88
N ARG A 436 21.68 -17.90 6.65
CA ARG A 436 20.95 -16.92 7.47
C ARG A 436 19.44 -17.12 7.37
N GLU A 437 18.96 -17.44 6.17
CA GLU A 437 17.53 -17.71 5.94
C GLU A 437 17.05 -18.95 6.72
N ALA A 438 17.86 -20.01 6.76
CA ALA A 438 17.53 -21.21 7.55
C ALA A 438 17.44 -20.88 9.04
N ILE A 439 18.40 -20.10 9.56
CA ILE A 439 18.39 -19.66 10.96
C ILE A 439 17.17 -18.80 11.27
N MET A 440 16.82 -17.86 10.41
CA MET A 440 15.61 -17.05 10.61
C MET A 440 14.33 -17.89 10.59
N LYS A 441 14.23 -18.86 9.68
CA LYS A 441 13.11 -19.81 9.66
C LYS A 441 13.06 -20.68 10.93
N ASP A 442 14.20 -21.03 11.49
CA ASP A 442 14.28 -21.77 12.74
C ASP A 442 13.86 -20.92 13.93
N ILE A 443 14.26 -19.65 13.97
CA ILE A 443 13.78 -18.67 14.96
C ILE A 443 12.26 -18.54 14.87
N ASP A 444 11.72 -18.31 13.66
CA ASP A 444 10.29 -18.20 13.44
C ASP A 444 9.56 -19.47 13.91
N PHE A 445 10.08 -20.66 13.59
CA PHE A 445 9.52 -21.94 14.02
C PHE A 445 9.53 -22.11 15.55
N LEU A 446 10.65 -21.80 16.20
CA LEU A 446 10.76 -21.90 17.66
C LEU A 446 9.90 -20.86 18.37
N THR A 447 9.88 -19.62 17.88
CA THR A 447 8.98 -18.56 18.38
C THR A 447 7.53 -18.99 18.26
N GLN A 448 7.13 -19.48 17.07
CA GLN A 448 5.79 -20.00 16.86
C GLN A 448 5.48 -21.18 17.81
N SER A 449 6.45 -22.08 18.04
CA SER A 449 6.27 -23.20 18.98
C SER A 449 6.05 -22.73 20.41
N CYS A 450 6.78 -21.70 20.85
CA CYS A 450 6.56 -21.04 22.14
C CYS A 450 5.18 -20.37 22.22
N ASN A 451 4.83 -19.63 21.18
CA ASN A 451 3.57 -18.90 21.12
C ASN A 451 2.36 -19.86 21.13
N ASP A 452 2.48 -21.02 20.47
CA ASP A 452 1.42 -22.03 20.46
C ASP A 452 1.26 -22.77 21.80
N GLU A 453 2.25 -22.68 22.68
CA GLU A 453 2.16 -23.08 24.08
C GLU A 453 1.67 -21.95 25.02
N GLY A 454 1.33 -20.78 24.49
CA GLY A 454 0.82 -19.61 25.23
C GLY A 454 1.87 -18.57 25.62
N TYR A 455 3.11 -18.71 25.22
CA TYR A 455 4.19 -17.75 25.52
C TYR A 455 4.32 -16.70 24.43
N ALA A 456 3.37 -15.74 24.40
CA ALA A 456 3.28 -14.70 23.34
C ALA A 456 4.56 -13.85 23.23
N ASN A 457 5.22 -13.60 24.35
CA ASN A 457 6.40 -12.75 24.45
C ASN A 457 7.73 -13.55 24.50
N ALA A 458 7.74 -14.75 23.95
CA ALA A 458 8.95 -15.55 23.88
C ALA A 458 10.00 -14.92 22.98
N ASP A 459 11.24 -14.91 23.46
CA ASP A 459 12.41 -14.43 22.72
C ASP A 459 13.35 -15.60 22.39
N ILE A 460 13.73 -15.67 21.12
CA ILE A 460 14.65 -16.69 20.60
C ILE A 460 15.90 -15.99 20.11
N ASN A 461 16.98 -16.09 20.89
CA ASN A 461 18.25 -15.46 20.55
C ASN A 461 19.24 -16.49 19.98
N PRO A 462 19.57 -16.43 18.68
CA PRO A 462 20.56 -17.32 18.10
C PRO A 462 21.97 -16.86 18.48
N LYS A 463 22.68 -17.65 19.23
CA LYS A 463 24.12 -17.49 19.48
C LYS A 463 24.90 -18.19 18.37
N ILE A 464 25.59 -17.41 17.57
CA ILE A 464 26.37 -17.90 16.44
C ILE A 464 27.86 -17.76 16.77
N ASN A 465 28.53 -18.88 16.91
CA ASN A 465 29.97 -18.94 17.13
C ASN A 465 30.70 -19.39 15.87
N THR A 466 31.53 -18.53 15.31
CA THR A 466 32.30 -18.83 14.13
C THR A 466 33.72 -19.27 14.50
N ARG A 467 34.14 -20.42 13.98
CA ARG A 467 35.51 -20.94 14.06
C ARG A 467 36.19 -20.73 12.72
N GLU A 468 36.80 -19.56 12.54
CA GLU A 468 37.32 -19.09 11.23
C GLU A 468 38.39 -20.02 10.63
N ASN A 469 39.25 -20.60 11.44
CA ASN A 469 40.30 -21.50 10.98
C ASN A 469 39.76 -22.83 10.44
N GLU A 470 38.65 -23.31 11.02
CA GLU A 470 38.03 -24.58 10.67
C GLU A 470 36.90 -24.37 9.62
N GLN A 471 36.51 -23.12 9.36
CA GLN A 471 35.35 -22.76 8.53
C GLN A 471 34.05 -23.41 9.02
N LEU A 472 33.88 -23.45 10.35
CA LEU A 472 32.75 -24.05 11.01
C LEU A 472 31.98 -23.02 11.83
N VAL A 473 30.66 -23.25 11.97
CA VAL A 473 29.75 -22.43 12.76
C VAL A 473 28.94 -23.30 13.68
N ASP A 474 28.92 -22.93 14.96
CA ASP A 474 28.02 -23.49 15.93
C ASP A 474 26.84 -22.55 16.16
N VAL A 475 25.62 -23.06 16.13
CA VAL A 475 24.38 -22.31 16.31
C VAL A 475 23.68 -22.84 17.57
N ASP A 476 23.46 -21.97 18.56
CA ASP A 476 22.69 -22.28 19.76
C ASP A 476 21.49 -21.32 19.84
N TYR A 477 20.29 -21.88 19.75
CA TYR A 477 19.03 -21.13 19.89
C TYR A 477 18.65 -21.03 21.35
N GLN A 478 18.92 -19.90 21.98
CA GLN A 478 18.56 -19.65 23.35
C GLN A 478 17.10 -19.19 23.45
N ILE A 479 16.27 -20.02 24.10
CA ILE A 479 14.85 -19.76 24.31
C ILE A 479 14.65 -19.06 25.66
N THR A 480 13.91 -17.96 25.65
CA THR A 480 13.37 -17.31 26.85
C THR A 480 11.86 -17.19 26.69
N LYS A 481 11.08 -17.96 27.46
CA LYS A 481 9.62 -18.07 27.25
C LYS A 481 8.82 -16.83 27.64
N GLY A 482 9.18 -16.19 28.75
CA GLY A 482 8.33 -15.20 29.39
C GLY A 482 7.14 -15.79 30.14
N GLU A 483 6.10 -15.01 30.37
CA GLU A 483 4.89 -15.43 31.08
C GLU A 483 3.86 -16.02 30.11
N LEU A 484 2.95 -16.87 30.61
CA LEU A 484 1.80 -17.36 29.85
C LEU A 484 0.82 -16.20 29.60
N VAL A 485 0.34 -16.12 28.37
CA VAL A 485 -0.57 -15.08 27.93
C VAL A 485 -1.89 -15.69 27.45
N TYR A 486 -2.99 -15.11 27.90
CA TYR A 486 -4.36 -15.46 27.50
C TYR A 486 -4.98 -14.35 26.67
N ILE A 487 -5.85 -14.70 25.76
CA ILE A 487 -6.64 -13.74 24.99
C ILE A 487 -7.72 -13.18 25.93
N ASN A 488 -7.69 -11.85 26.13
CA ASN A 488 -8.66 -11.17 27.00
C ASN A 488 -9.93 -10.81 26.24
N HIS A 489 -9.80 -9.96 25.21
CA HIS A 489 -10.91 -9.56 24.36
C HIS A 489 -10.53 -9.63 22.87
N ILE A 490 -11.51 -9.93 22.04
CA ILE A 490 -11.39 -9.85 20.57
C ILE A 490 -12.30 -8.73 20.10
N ASN A 491 -11.70 -7.60 19.75
CA ASN A 491 -12.38 -6.41 19.30
C ASN A 491 -12.38 -6.35 17.77
N ILE A 492 -13.55 -6.25 17.15
CA ILE A 492 -13.71 -6.17 15.70
C ILE A 492 -14.19 -4.78 15.34
N SER A 493 -13.56 -4.15 14.32
CA SER A 493 -13.90 -2.81 13.88
C SER A 493 -13.76 -2.65 12.37
N GLY A 494 -14.48 -1.67 11.79
CA GLY A 494 -14.45 -1.38 10.35
C GLY A 494 -15.45 -2.21 9.53
N ASN A 495 -16.17 -3.13 10.15
CA ASN A 495 -17.21 -3.96 9.54
C ASN A 495 -18.58 -3.24 9.56
N ASN A 496 -18.80 -2.35 8.61
CA ASN A 496 -20.04 -1.55 8.54
C ASN A 496 -21.22 -2.34 7.93
N ILE A 497 -20.92 -3.25 7.00
CA ILE A 497 -21.88 -4.10 6.28
C ILE A 497 -21.84 -5.52 6.85
N THR A 498 -20.66 -6.09 6.97
CA THR A 498 -20.45 -7.47 7.41
C THR A 498 -20.79 -7.62 8.88
N ARG A 499 -21.67 -8.55 9.21
CA ARG A 499 -22.06 -8.85 10.58
C ARG A 499 -20.88 -9.39 11.39
N ASP A 500 -20.78 -8.99 12.66
CA ASP A 500 -19.71 -9.42 13.57
C ASP A 500 -19.55 -10.95 13.60
N LYS A 501 -20.65 -11.68 13.68
CA LYS A 501 -20.64 -13.15 13.68
C LYS A 501 -20.00 -13.77 12.44
N VAL A 502 -20.07 -13.09 11.27
CA VAL A 502 -19.44 -13.57 10.03
C VAL A 502 -17.93 -13.54 10.14
N ILE A 503 -17.37 -12.57 10.84
CA ILE A 503 -15.97 -12.45 11.13
C ILE A 503 -15.57 -13.43 12.24
N ARG A 504 -16.27 -13.42 13.38
CA ARG A 504 -15.96 -14.26 14.55
C ARG A 504 -15.92 -15.75 14.22
N ARG A 505 -16.83 -16.25 13.40
CA ARG A 505 -16.86 -17.68 13.01
C ARG A 505 -15.68 -18.14 12.14
N GLN A 506 -14.86 -17.18 11.65
CA GLN A 506 -13.62 -17.49 10.92
C GLN A 506 -12.39 -17.56 11.83
N LEU A 507 -12.55 -17.15 13.08
CA LEU A 507 -11.46 -17.14 14.04
C LEU A 507 -11.26 -18.53 14.62
N GLU A 508 -10.00 -18.93 14.74
CA GLU A 508 -9.54 -20.17 15.39
C GLU A 508 -9.18 -19.95 16.87
N VAL A 509 -9.52 -18.76 17.38
CA VAL A 509 -9.27 -18.33 18.75
C VAL A 509 -10.54 -17.76 19.35
N VAL A 510 -10.72 -17.97 20.66
CA VAL A 510 -11.80 -17.38 21.43
C VAL A 510 -11.25 -16.66 22.67
N GLU A 511 -12.04 -15.78 23.26
CA GLU A 511 -11.68 -15.08 24.50
C GLU A 511 -11.52 -16.07 25.64
N GLY A 512 -10.40 -15.95 26.37
CA GLY A 512 -10.01 -16.88 27.44
C GLY A 512 -9.05 -18.01 27.00
N ASP A 513 -8.83 -18.20 25.69
CA ASP A 513 -7.85 -19.17 25.20
C ASP A 513 -6.43 -18.72 25.49
N LEU A 514 -5.50 -19.68 25.56
CA LEU A 514 -4.08 -19.40 25.48
C LEU A 514 -3.73 -18.77 24.14
N TYR A 515 -2.83 -17.82 24.17
CA TYR A 515 -2.30 -17.20 22.96
C TYR A 515 -1.71 -18.26 22.02
N SER A 516 -2.06 -18.23 20.75
CA SER A 516 -1.48 -19.10 19.72
C SER A 516 -1.30 -18.31 18.43
N SER A 517 -0.06 -18.10 18.03
CA SER A 517 0.25 -17.41 16.78
C SER A 517 -0.19 -18.20 15.55
N SER A 518 -0.17 -19.53 15.63
CA SER A 518 -0.68 -20.40 14.56
C SER A 518 -2.17 -20.21 14.34
N ASN A 519 -2.96 -20.19 15.42
CA ASN A 519 -4.39 -19.99 15.32
C ASN A 519 -4.76 -18.57 14.86
N LEU A 520 -4.01 -17.56 15.30
CA LEU A 520 -4.16 -16.18 14.79
C LEU A 520 -3.84 -16.07 13.30
N LYS A 521 -2.76 -16.71 12.84
CA LYS A 521 -2.42 -16.77 11.40
C LYS A 521 -3.48 -17.50 10.59
N LYS A 522 -4.05 -18.60 11.10
CA LYS A 522 -5.17 -19.29 10.47
C LYS A 522 -6.40 -18.39 10.40
N SER A 523 -6.74 -17.73 11.50
CA SER A 523 -7.83 -16.75 11.57
C SER A 523 -7.67 -15.64 10.53
N TYR A 524 -6.49 -15.04 10.44
CA TYR A 524 -6.13 -14.06 9.43
C TYR A 524 -6.32 -14.62 8.00
N SER A 525 -5.80 -15.82 7.74
CA SER A 525 -5.95 -16.50 6.45
C SER A 525 -7.42 -16.78 6.10
N ASN A 526 -8.22 -17.23 7.07
CA ASN A 526 -9.63 -17.51 6.89
C ASN A 526 -10.41 -16.24 6.53
N LEU A 527 -10.14 -15.11 7.23
CA LEU A 527 -10.77 -13.82 6.92
C LEU A 527 -10.38 -13.29 5.53
N ASN A 528 -9.11 -13.36 5.15
CA ASN A 528 -8.67 -12.95 3.81
C ASN A 528 -9.28 -13.82 2.70
N ARG A 529 -9.51 -15.11 2.98
CA ARG A 529 -10.13 -16.05 2.04
C ARG A 529 -11.59 -15.72 1.74
N LEU A 530 -12.30 -15.04 2.64
CA LEU A 530 -13.65 -14.54 2.38
C LEU A 530 -13.70 -13.56 1.21
N ARG A 531 -12.60 -12.81 0.97
CA ARG A 531 -12.50 -11.75 -0.06
C ARG A 531 -13.52 -10.61 0.10
N TYR A 532 -14.04 -10.40 1.31
CA TYR A 532 -14.95 -9.31 1.62
C TYR A 532 -14.23 -8.01 1.97
N PHE A 533 -12.93 -8.12 2.28
CA PHE A 533 -12.11 -7.04 2.78
C PHE A 533 -10.99 -6.69 1.80
N GLU A 534 -10.70 -5.40 1.68
CA GLU A 534 -9.52 -4.87 0.99
C GLU A 534 -8.28 -5.06 1.86
N GLU A 535 -8.47 -4.84 3.18
CA GLU A 535 -7.42 -4.96 4.19
C GLU A 535 -7.98 -5.63 5.43
N VAL A 536 -7.19 -6.51 6.01
CA VAL A 536 -7.46 -7.16 7.31
C VAL A 536 -6.20 -6.96 8.14
N ASP A 537 -6.33 -6.30 9.27
CA ASP A 537 -5.22 -6.02 10.18
C ASP A 537 -5.51 -6.64 11.55
N PHE A 538 -4.53 -7.38 12.08
CA PHE A 538 -4.56 -8.00 13.38
C PHE A 538 -3.50 -7.33 14.26
N GLN A 539 -3.93 -6.64 15.28
CA GLN A 539 -3.05 -6.02 16.25
C GLN A 539 -3.27 -6.64 17.63
N THR A 540 -2.19 -6.98 18.28
CA THR A 540 -2.21 -7.42 19.68
C THR A 540 -1.84 -6.25 20.57
N GLU A 541 -2.63 -5.98 21.58
CA GLU A 541 -2.39 -4.96 22.60
C GLU A 541 -2.35 -5.59 23.98
N LYS A 542 -1.53 -5.03 24.86
CA LYS A 542 -1.45 -5.49 26.24
C LYS A 542 -2.78 -5.27 26.93
N GLY A 543 -3.31 -6.32 27.52
CA GLY A 543 -4.50 -6.29 28.32
C GLY A 543 -4.29 -5.65 29.71
N PRO A 544 -5.25 -5.82 30.61
CA PRO A 544 -5.21 -5.20 31.93
C PRO A 544 -4.07 -5.69 32.82
N ASP A 545 -3.52 -6.86 32.55
CA ASP A 545 -2.33 -7.42 33.19
C ASP A 545 -1.37 -8.06 32.20
N LYS A 546 -0.15 -8.40 32.62
CA LYS A 546 0.89 -8.95 31.75
C LYS A 546 0.57 -10.33 31.18
N SER A 547 -0.38 -11.05 31.78
CA SER A 547 -0.81 -12.37 31.35
C SER A 547 -1.96 -12.33 30.36
N LYS A 548 -2.39 -11.15 29.90
CA LYS A 548 -3.53 -10.96 29.01
C LYS A 548 -3.20 -10.05 27.85
N GLU A 549 -3.71 -10.40 26.68
CA GLU A 549 -3.63 -9.59 25.47
C GLU A 549 -5.00 -9.43 24.82
N ASP A 550 -5.29 -8.23 24.36
CA ASP A 550 -6.46 -7.92 23.54
C ASP A 550 -6.08 -8.08 22.06
N ILE A 551 -6.95 -8.71 21.30
CA ILE A 551 -6.79 -8.87 19.86
C ILE A 551 -7.71 -7.87 19.17
N ASN A 552 -7.12 -6.87 18.51
CA ASN A 552 -7.86 -5.88 17.74
C ASN A 552 -7.83 -6.28 16.26
N ILE A 553 -8.97 -6.61 15.71
CA ILE A 553 -9.16 -6.97 14.30
C ILE A 553 -9.80 -5.78 13.61
N ARG A 554 -9.03 -5.11 12.77
CA ARG A 554 -9.54 -4.02 11.94
C ARG A 554 -9.70 -4.52 10.51
N VAL A 555 -10.88 -4.32 9.94
CA VAL A 555 -11.17 -4.67 8.56
C VAL A 555 -11.55 -3.44 7.76
N LYS A 556 -11.16 -3.41 6.47
CA LYS A 556 -11.62 -2.43 5.50
C LYS A 556 -12.42 -3.15 4.44
N GLU A 557 -13.73 -2.94 4.43
CA GLU A 557 -14.62 -3.60 3.50
C GLU A 557 -14.47 -3.10 2.08
N LYS A 558 -14.66 -4.01 1.11
CA LYS A 558 -14.75 -3.66 -0.30
C LYS A 558 -16.07 -4.14 -0.89
N SER A 559 -16.38 -3.66 -2.10
CA SER A 559 -17.54 -4.18 -2.84
C SER A 559 -17.41 -5.69 -3.04
N THR A 560 -18.47 -6.42 -2.66
CA THR A 560 -18.58 -7.88 -2.79
C THR A 560 -19.47 -8.29 -3.95
N GLY A 561 -19.99 -7.33 -4.71
CA GLY A 561 -20.70 -7.57 -5.96
C GLY A 561 -19.72 -7.79 -7.10
N MET A 562 -19.91 -8.86 -7.86
CA MET A 562 -19.14 -9.19 -9.05
C MET A 562 -20.06 -9.30 -10.25
N PHE A 563 -19.68 -8.69 -11.35
CA PHE A 563 -20.29 -8.85 -12.64
C PHE A 563 -19.27 -9.44 -13.60
N MET A 564 -19.61 -10.53 -14.26
CA MET A 564 -18.75 -11.23 -15.20
C MET A 564 -19.49 -11.42 -16.51
N VAL A 565 -18.84 -11.13 -17.61
CA VAL A 565 -19.29 -11.43 -18.97
C VAL A 565 -18.23 -12.28 -19.63
N GLY A 566 -18.67 -13.30 -20.34
CA GLY A 566 -17.78 -14.18 -21.07
C GLY A 566 -18.40 -14.58 -22.42
N ALA A 567 -17.55 -15.08 -23.30
CA ALA A 567 -17.97 -15.68 -24.54
C ALA A 567 -17.11 -16.91 -24.82
N GLY A 568 -17.65 -17.85 -25.58
CA GLY A 568 -16.91 -19.05 -25.94
C GLY A 568 -17.41 -19.66 -27.26
N TYR A 569 -16.59 -20.54 -27.78
CA TYR A 569 -16.95 -21.41 -28.91
C TYR A 569 -16.37 -22.80 -28.66
N SER A 570 -17.20 -23.77 -28.71
CA SER A 570 -16.78 -25.18 -28.69
C SER A 570 -17.43 -25.95 -29.85
N ALA A 571 -16.82 -27.06 -30.22
CA ALA A 571 -17.40 -27.92 -31.27
C ALA A 571 -18.77 -28.46 -30.85
N ALA A 572 -19.00 -28.69 -29.58
CA ALA A 572 -20.24 -29.26 -29.05
C ALA A 572 -21.35 -28.22 -28.81
N ASP A 573 -20.99 -27.02 -28.26
CA ASP A 573 -21.96 -26.02 -27.85
C ASP A 573 -22.04 -24.81 -28.80
N GLN A 574 -21.21 -24.79 -29.84
CA GLN A 574 -21.05 -23.67 -30.76
C GLN A 574 -20.75 -22.34 -30.06
N ALA A 575 -21.22 -21.23 -30.57
CA ALA A 575 -20.99 -19.92 -29.95
C ALA A 575 -21.93 -19.71 -28.77
N VAL A 576 -21.38 -19.26 -27.64
CA VAL A 576 -22.12 -18.94 -26.42
C VAL A 576 -21.60 -17.65 -25.80
N VAL A 577 -22.51 -16.81 -25.32
CA VAL A 577 -22.20 -15.64 -24.48
C VAL A 577 -22.81 -15.90 -23.10
N MET A 578 -22.06 -15.57 -22.05
CA MET A 578 -22.52 -15.75 -20.68
C MET A 578 -22.38 -14.43 -19.90
N ALA A 579 -23.32 -14.22 -19.00
CA ALA A 579 -23.26 -13.15 -18.01
C ALA A 579 -23.57 -13.75 -16.63
N GLN A 580 -22.83 -13.29 -15.63
CA GLN A 580 -23.04 -13.71 -14.26
C GLN A 580 -22.97 -12.51 -13.33
N ILE A 581 -23.96 -12.39 -12.47
CA ILE A 581 -23.97 -11.43 -11.35
C ILE A 581 -23.90 -12.25 -10.08
N THR A 582 -22.91 -11.97 -9.25
CA THR A 582 -22.77 -12.63 -7.96
C THR A 582 -22.61 -11.58 -6.89
N GLN A 583 -23.47 -11.62 -5.89
CA GLN A 583 -23.32 -10.83 -4.66
C GLN A 583 -22.84 -11.77 -3.56
N GLN A 584 -21.57 -11.63 -3.22
CA GLN A 584 -21.01 -12.28 -2.03
C GLN A 584 -21.35 -11.44 -0.80
N ASN A 585 -21.40 -12.06 0.36
CA ASN A 585 -21.76 -11.39 1.62
C ASN A 585 -23.12 -10.66 1.52
N PHE A 586 -24.12 -11.35 0.94
CA PHE A 586 -25.46 -10.79 0.74
C PHE A 586 -26.03 -10.30 2.08
N LEU A 587 -26.44 -9.04 2.14
CA LEU A 587 -26.93 -8.35 3.33
C LEU A 587 -26.02 -8.42 4.57
N GLY A 588 -24.71 -8.70 4.36
CA GLY A 588 -23.74 -8.80 5.43
C GLY A 588 -23.74 -10.12 6.22
N TYR A 589 -24.49 -11.11 5.80
CA TYR A 589 -24.60 -12.40 6.48
C TYR A 589 -23.58 -13.44 6.00
N GLY A 590 -22.74 -13.10 5.02
CA GLY A 590 -21.80 -14.04 4.42
C GLY A 590 -22.45 -14.98 3.39
N GLN A 591 -23.73 -14.77 3.08
CA GLN A 591 -24.48 -15.52 2.08
C GLN A 591 -24.06 -15.11 0.68
N ILE A 592 -24.27 -16.01 -0.30
CA ILE A 592 -23.92 -15.75 -1.71
C ILE A 592 -25.20 -15.90 -2.54
N LEU A 593 -25.55 -14.86 -3.28
CA LEU A 593 -26.60 -14.86 -4.28
C LEU A 593 -25.95 -14.74 -5.66
N SER A 594 -26.25 -15.67 -6.56
CA SER A 594 -25.69 -15.67 -7.91
C SER A 594 -26.78 -15.92 -8.95
N LEU A 595 -26.81 -15.08 -9.98
CA LEU A 595 -27.61 -15.25 -11.18
C LEU A 595 -26.65 -15.42 -12.36
N LYS A 596 -26.76 -16.54 -13.07
CA LYS A 596 -25.99 -16.84 -14.27
C LYS A 596 -26.94 -17.00 -15.43
N ALA A 597 -26.65 -16.36 -16.55
CA ALA A 597 -27.33 -16.55 -17.81
C ALA A 597 -26.32 -16.87 -18.90
N SER A 598 -26.60 -17.86 -19.72
CA SER A 598 -25.81 -18.21 -20.92
C SER A 598 -26.74 -18.29 -22.10
N LEU A 599 -26.42 -17.59 -23.16
CA LEU A 599 -27.17 -17.52 -24.41
C LEU A 599 -26.25 -17.93 -25.54
N GLY A 600 -26.61 -18.99 -26.24
CA GLY A 600 -25.83 -19.53 -27.33
C GLY A 600 -26.67 -19.91 -28.52
N SER A 601 -26.03 -20.34 -29.60
CA SER A 601 -26.70 -20.82 -30.80
C SER A 601 -27.44 -22.14 -30.56
N THR A 602 -26.94 -22.99 -29.67
CA THR A 602 -27.56 -24.30 -29.35
C THR A 602 -27.94 -24.44 -27.88
N THR A 603 -27.43 -23.55 -26.99
CA THR A 603 -27.60 -23.72 -25.53
C THR A 603 -28.02 -22.41 -24.89
N ASN A 604 -29.14 -22.44 -24.15
CA ASN A 604 -29.62 -21.33 -23.34
C ASN A 604 -29.79 -21.82 -21.91
N ASN A 605 -29.19 -21.13 -20.95
CA ASN A 605 -29.27 -21.50 -19.55
C ASN A 605 -29.45 -20.25 -18.66
N ILE A 606 -30.35 -20.36 -17.68
CA ILE A 606 -30.54 -19.39 -16.62
C ILE A 606 -30.49 -20.16 -15.30
N ASP A 607 -29.61 -19.79 -14.40
CA ASP A 607 -29.43 -20.40 -13.08
C ASP A 607 -29.42 -19.32 -12.01
N LEU A 608 -30.29 -19.49 -11.02
CA LEU A 608 -30.34 -18.66 -9.82
C LEU A 608 -29.95 -19.53 -8.63
N SER A 609 -28.89 -19.16 -7.92
CA SER A 609 -28.46 -19.93 -6.75
C SER A 609 -28.25 -19.02 -5.54
N PHE A 610 -28.64 -19.57 -4.38
CA PHE A 610 -28.44 -18.98 -3.08
C PHE A 610 -27.65 -19.94 -2.21
N THR A 611 -26.53 -19.47 -1.64
CA THR A 611 -25.68 -20.29 -0.76
C THR A 611 -25.57 -19.64 0.61
N GLU A 612 -25.90 -20.41 1.65
CA GLU A 612 -25.64 -20.09 3.06
C GLU A 612 -24.45 -20.92 3.54
N PRO A 613 -23.28 -20.33 3.77
CA PRO A 613 -22.08 -21.08 4.18
C PRO A 613 -22.13 -21.62 5.60
N TRP A 614 -23.01 -21.07 6.47
CA TRP A 614 -23.12 -21.43 7.87
C TRP A 614 -24.58 -21.54 8.30
N LEU A 615 -25.20 -22.62 7.86
CA LEU A 615 -26.62 -22.89 8.16
C LEU A 615 -26.80 -23.07 9.67
N PHE A 616 -27.66 -22.25 10.27
CA PHE A 616 -27.91 -22.21 11.72
C PHE A 616 -26.64 -21.93 12.55
N ASP A 617 -25.71 -21.15 12.02
CA ASP A 617 -24.40 -20.85 12.62
C ASP A 617 -23.52 -22.10 12.87
N LEU A 618 -23.83 -23.20 12.21
CA LEU A 618 -23.00 -24.40 12.16
C LEU A 618 -22.15 -24.40 10.88
N PRO A 619 -21.02 -25.09 10.82
CA PRO A 619 -20.17 -25.15 9.61
C PRO A 619 -20.79 -26.09 8.54
N ILE A 620 -22.09 -25.99 8.37
CA ILE A 620 -22.86 -26.67 7.33
C ILE A 620 -23.19 -25.63 6.27
N TRP A 621 -22.65 -25.78 5.08
CA TRP A 621 -23.08 -24.95 3.98
C TRP A 621 -24.31 -25.55 3.30
N SER A 622 -25.23 -24.71 2.89
CA SER A 622 -26.39 -25.10 2.11
C SER A 622 -26.44 -24.30 0.81
N LYS A 623 -26.86 -24.94 -0.29
CA LYS A 623 -27.08 -24.28 -1.56
C LYS A 623 -28.45 -24.65 -2.08
N ALA A 624 -29.26 -23.65 -2.41
CA ALA A 624 -30.51 -23.81 -3.15
C ALA A 624 -30.31 -23.22 -4.55
N ASP A 625 -30.70 -23.97 -5.58
CA ASP A 625 -30.65 -23.54 -6.96
C ASP A 625 -31.97 -23.78 -7.70
N ILE A 626 -32.24 -22.89 -8.64
CA ILE A 626 -33.37 -22.98 -9.59
C ILE A 626 -32.79 -22.70 -10.97
N TRP A 627 -33.07 -23.57 -11.91
CA TRP A 627 -32.55 -23.40 -13.26
C TRP A 627 -33.62 -23.60 -14.31
N LYS A 628 -33.36 -23.00 -15.46
CA LYS A 628 -34.01 -23.32 -16.74
C LYS A 628 -32.91 -23.44 -17.79
N TYR A 629 -32.87 -24.61 -18.44
CA TYR A 629 -31.85 -24.97 -19.41
C TYR A 629 -32.52 -25.45 -20.68
N LYS A 630 -32.08 -24.94 -21.83
CA LYS A 630 -32.50 -25.44 -23.16
C LYS A 630 -31.24 -25.76 -23.95
N LYS A 631 -31.25 -26.94 -24.61
CA LYS A 631 -30.18 -27.32 -25.52
C LYS A 631 -30.79 -27.97 -26.75
N ASP A 632 -30.43 -27.47 -27.93
CA ASP A 632 -30.77 -28.00 -29.19
C ASP A 632 -29.67 -28.95 -29.65
N TYR A 633 -29.99 -30.22 -29.76
CA TYR A 633 -29.19 -31.28 -30.34
C TYR A 633 -29.52 -31.48 -31.82
N ASP A 634 -28.79 -32.32 -32.52
CA ASP A 634 -28.98 -32.51 -33.95
C ASP A 634 -30.36 -33.08 -34.30
N TYR A 635 -30.98 -33.87 -33.41
CA TYR A 635 -32.24 -34.55 -33.64
C TYR A 635 -33.39 -34.18 -32.69
N TYR A 636 -33.12 -33.43 -31.66
CA TYR A 636 -34.12 -33.03 -30.65
C TYR A 636 -33.72 -31.79 -29.89
N SER A 637 -34.66 -31.20 -29.24
CA SER A 637 -34.39 -30.15 -28.24
C SER A 637 -34.72 -30.68 -26.85
N LEU A 638 -33.86 -30.35 -25.87
CA LEU A 638 -34.07 -30.60 -24.45
C LEU A 638 -34.40 -29.31 -23.74
N ASP A 639 -35.60 -29.25 -23.13
CA ASP A 639 -35.98 -28.19 -22.20
C ASP A 639 -36.00 -28.74 -20.77
N SER A 640 -35.07 -28.32 -19.92
CA SER A 640 -34.97 -28.76 -18.53
C SER A 640 -35.24 -27.58 -17.57
N ARG A 641 -36.02 -27.83 -16.56
CA ARG A 641 -36.26 -26.89 -15.45
C ARG A 641 -36.28 -27.66 -14.15
N GLY A 642 -35.70 -27.05 -13.11
CA GLY A 642 -35.60 -27.77 -11.86
C GLY A 642 -35.20 -26.93 -10.68
N VAL A 643 -35.25 -27.58 -9.53
CA VAL A 643 -34.77 -27.04 -8.26
C VAL A 643 -33.81 -28.03 -7.62
N GLY A 644 -32.82 -27.48 -6.93
CA GLY A 644 -31.83 -28.26 -6.17
C GLY A 644 -31.67 -27.74 -4.76
N LEU A 645 -31.39 -28.63 -3.84
CA LEU A 645 -30.99 -28.32 -2.48
C LEU A 645 -29.78 -29.18 -2.10
N THR A 646 -28.69 -28.59 -1.77
CA THR A 646 -27.47 -29.32 -1.35
C THR A 646 -27.04 -28.85 0.02
N LEU A 647 -26.73 -29.78 0.90
CA LEU A 647 -26.13 -29.56 2.20
C LEU A 647 -24.74 -30.17 2.20
N GLY A 648 -23.75 -29.49 2.76
CA GLY A 648 -22.40 -30.02 2.85
C GLY A 648 -21.75 -29.68 4.19
N TYR A 649 -20.86 -30.57 4.63
CA TYR A 649 -20.16 -30.47 5.89
C TYR A 649 -18.67 -30.81 5.70
N PRO A 650 -17.74 -30.00 6.24
CA PRO A 650 -16.32 -30.29 6.23
C PRO A 650 -16.03 -31.45 7.24
N ILE A 651 -15.86 -32.67 6.74
CA ILE A 651 -15.62 -33.86 7.57
C ILE A 651 -14.20 -33.83 8.14
N LEU A 652 -13.23 -33.43 7.32
CA LEU A 652 -11.83 -33.27 7.66
C LEU A 652 -11.29 -32.00 6.98
N GLU A 653 -10.10 -31.57 7.39
CA GLU A 653 -9.41 -30.51 6.66
C GLU A 653 -9.32 -30.87 5.16
N ARG A 654 -9.87 -30.04 4.30
CA ARG A 654 -9.91 -30.23 2.84
C ARG A 654 -10.80 -31.37 2.32
N ILE A 655 -11.60 -32.02 3.15
CA ILE A 655 -12.57 -33.06 2.74
C ILE A 655 -13.97 -32.62 3.14
N VAL A 656 -14.82 -32.48 2.14
CA VAL A 656 -16.22 -32.08 2.30
C VAL A 656 -17.13 -33.20 1.86
N GLY A 657 -18.01 -33.63 2.74
CA GLY A 657 -19.14 -34.51 2.41
C GLY A 657 -20.36 -33.67 2.09
N SER A 658 -21.15 -34.11 1.12
CA SER A 658 -22.40 -33.41 0.79
C SER A 658 -23.53 -34.39 0.42
N ILE A 659 -24.76 -33.96 0.70
CA ILE A 659 -25.98 -34.56 0.26
C ILE A 659 -26.77 -33.54 -0.54
N GLY A 660 -27.18 -33.87 -1.74
CA GLY A 660 -27.97 -33.04 -2.63
C GLY A 660 -29.28 -33.71 -3.01
N TYR A 661 -30.34 -32.95 -3.10
CA TYR A 661 -31.60 -33.36 -3.69
C TYR A 661 -31.86 -32.53 -4.94
N LYS A 662 -32.25 -33.19 -6.04
CA LYS A 662 -32.61 -32.59 -7.34
C LYS A 662 -34.01 -33.01 -7.70
N LEU A 663 -34.84 -32.07 -8.13
CA LEU A 663 -36.11 -32.33 -8.79
C LEU A 663 -36.12 -31.55 -10.09
N SER A 664 -36.20 -32.27 -11.22
CA SER A 664 -36.26 -31.63 -12.55
C SER A 664 -37.39 -32.22 -13.39
N ALA A 665 -37.89 -31.38 -14.27
CA ALA A 665 -38.75 -31.78 -15.37
C ALA A 665 -37.98 -31.50 -16.66
N ASP A 666 -37.65 -32.56 -17.34
CA ASP A 666 -36.81 -32.61 -18.55
C ASP A 666 -37.69 -33.01 -19.73
N ASP A 667 -37.87 -32.08 -20.69
CA ASP A 667 -38.81 -32.27 -21.82
C ASP A 667 -38.02 -32.40 -23.12
N ILE A 668 -38.12 -33.54 -23.75
CA ILE A 668 -37.58 -33.86 -25.07
C ILE A 668 -38.64 -33.49 -26.09
N ASN A 669 -38.37 -32.52 -26.91
CA ASN A 669 -39.29 -32.00 -27.90
C ASN A 669 -38.59 -31.70 -29.25
N ASN A 670 -39.36 -31.34 -30.30
CA ASN A 670 -38.86 -31.12 -31.64
C ASN A 670 -38.03 -32.29 -32.17
N VAL A 671 -38.50 -33.52 -31.88
CA VAL A 671 -37.82 -34.75 -32.32
C VAL A 671 -37.95 -34.90 -33.82
N SER A 672 -36.84 -35.07 -34.51
CA SER A 672 -36.79 -35.29 -35.95
C SER A 672 -37.30 -36.70 -36.28
N ASP A 673 -38.03 -36.83 -37.39
CA ASP A 673 -38.46 -38.19 -37.93
C ASP A 673 -37.23 -39.07 -38.22
N LEU A 674 -36.04 -38.47 -38.38
CA LEU A 674 -34.77 -39.16 -38.61
C LEU A 674 -34.05 -39.56 -37.35
N ALA A 675 -34.59 -39.21 -36.19
CA ALA A 675 -33.94 -39.47 -34.92
C ALA A 675 -33.80 -40.97 -34.62
N PRO A 676 -32.78 -41.41 -33.91
CA PRO A 676 -32.69 -42.76 -33.35
C PRO A 676 -33.93 -43.13 -32.55
N ILE A 677 -34.36 -44.40 -32.64
CA ILE A 677 -35.55 -44.91 -31.92
C ILE A 677 -35.48 -44.64 -30.43
N GLN A 678 -34.27 -44.71 -29.83
CA GLN A 678 -34.02 -44.43 -28.40
C GLN A 678 -34.29 -42.97 -28.01
N ILE A 679 -34.30 -42.02 -28.97
CA ILE A 679 -34.68 -40.63 -28.77
C ILE A 679 -36.20 -40.47 -28.97
N ILE A 680 -36.74 -41.10 -30.02
CA ILE A 680 -38.16 -41.06 -30.33
C ILE A 680 -38.97 -41.60 -29.17
N ASP A 681 -38.59 -42.79 -28.63
CA ASP A 681 -39.25 -43.42 -27.48
C ASP A 681 -39.21 -42.62 -26.18
N GLN A 682 -38.34 -41.61 -26.07
CA GLN A 682 -38.23 -40.75 -24.93
C GLN A 682 -38.77 -39.32 -25.17
N GLU A 683 -39.49 -39.10 -26.30
CA GLU A 683 -40.16 -37.83 -26.54
C GLU A 683 -41.18 -37.52 -25.45
N GLY A 684 -41.16 -36.26 -24.98
CA GLY A 684 -42.02 -35.77 -23.92
C GLY A 684 -41.28 -35.50 -22.62
N GLN A 685 -42.06 -35.33 -21.58
CA GLN A 685 -41.56 -34.90 -20.28
C GLN A 685 -41.17 -36.06 -19.39
N THR A 686 -39.96 -36.01 -18.85
CA THR A 686 -39.44 -36.95 -17.84
C THR A 686 -39.23 -36.18 -16.53
N ILE A 687 -39.81 -36.62 -15.45
CA ILE A 687 -39.56 -36.07 -14.09
C ILE A 687 -38.43 -36.88 -13.44
N THR A 688 -37.35 -36.20 -13.11
CA THR A 688 -36.22 -36.78 -12.36
C THR A 688 -36.22 -36.28 -10.93
N SER A 689 -36.38 -37.17 -9.96
CA SER A 689 -36.26 -36.96 -8.55
C SER A 689 -35.06 -37.77 -8.04
N ALA A 690 -33.98 -37.06 -7.62
CA ALA A 690 -32.73 -37.74 -7.31
C ALA A 690 -32.05 -37.20 -6.05
N VAL A 691 -31.38 -38.07 -5.30
CA VAL A 691 -30.49 -37.76 -4.19
C VAL A 691 -29.06 -38.12 -4.57
N THR A 692 -28.15 -37.17 -4.36
CA THR A 692 -26.72 -37.36 -4.59
C THR A 692 -25.97 -37.30 -3.26
N LEU A 693 -25.16 -38.31 -2.98
CA LEU A 693 -24.15 -38.29 -1.93
C LEU A 693 -22.79 -38.09 -2.59
N ALA A 694 -22.01 -37.15 -2.08
CA ALA A 694 -20.68 -36.91 -2.61
C ALA A 694 -19.65 -36.65 -1.50
N LEU A 695 -18.41 -37.04 -1.79
CA LEU A 695 -17.25 -36.75 -0.96
C LEU A 695 -16.18 -36.16 -1.86
N ASN A 696 -15.76 -34.92 -1.53
CA ASN A 696 -14.80 -34.14 -2.30
C ASN A 696 -13.61 -33.72 -1.44
N ARG A 697 -12.42 -33.85 -2.00
CA ARG A 697 -11.16 -33.38 -1.43
C ARG A 697 -10.51 -32.42 -2.41
N ASP A 698 -10.08 -31.25 -1.90
CA ASP A 698 -9.30 -30.30 -2.68
C ASP A 698 -8.07 -29.82 -1.86
N SER A 699 -6.88 -30.08 -2.40
CA SER A 699 -5.61 -29.65 -1.82
C SER A 699 -4.78 -28.80 -2.77
N THR A 700 -5.41 -28.26 -3.83
CA THR A 700 -4.71 -27.42 -4.82
C THR A 700 -4.34 -26.07 -4.23
N ASP A 701 -3.26 -25.51 -4.74
CA ASP A 701 -2.73 -24.20 -4.35
C ASP A 701 -3.51 -23.04 -4.95
N ASP A 702 -4.11 -23.21 -6.13
CA ASP A 702 -4.94 -22.21 -6.80
C ASP A 702 -6.20 -22.87 -7.38
N TYR A 703 -7.31 -22.12 -7.35
CA TYR A 703 -8.61 -22.64 -7.84
C TYR A 703 -8.69 -22.67 -9.37
N ILE A 704 -8.08 -21.70 -10.05
CA ILE A 704 -8.20 -21.52 -11.51
C ILE A 704 -7.01 -22.12 -12.24
N PHE A 705 -5.79 -21.88 -11.76
CA PHE A 705 -4.54 -22.35 -12.35
C PHE A 705 -3.69 -23.13 -11.34
N PRO A 706 -4.17 -24.28 -10.89
CA PRO A 706 -3.42 -25.07 -9.93
C PRO A 706 -2.04 -25.44 -10.49
N SER A 707 -1.02 -25.25 -9.67
CA SER A 707 0.35 -25.66 -10.00
C SER A 707 0.80 -26.89 -9.23
N ARG A 708 0.15 -27.17 -8.11
CA ARG A 708 0.42 -28.34 -7.25
C ARG A 708 -0.83 -28.76 -6.48
N GLY A 709 -0.83 -30.01 -6.05
CA GLY A 709 -1.89 -30.58 -5.24
C GLY A 709 -2.84 -31.46 -6.01
N THR A 710 -3.88 -31.90 -5.36
CA THR A 710 -4.84 -32.88 -5.92
C THR A 710 -6.28 -32.46 -5.63
N LYS A 711 -7.18 -32.73 -6.57
CA LYS A 711 -8.63 -32.76 -6.35
C LYS A 711 -9.12 -34.19 -6.58
N ALA A 712 -9.94 -34.73 -5.69
CA ALA A 712 -10.54 -36.03 -5.80
C ALA A 712 -11.99 -35.95 -5.38
N GLY A 713 -12.87 -36.60 -6.11
CA GLY A 713 -14.30 -36.66 -5.79
C GLY A 713 -14.88 -38.02 -6.12
N ILE A 714 -15.78 -38.47 -5.26
CA ILE A 714 -16.65 -39.63 -5.53
C ILE A 714 -18.10 -39.20 -5.30
N SER A 715 -19.01 -39.71 -6.09
CA SER A 715 -20.43 -39.42 -5.94
C SER A 715 -21.28 -40.64 -6.28
N VAL A 716 -22.41 -40.76 -5.59
CA VAL A 716 -23.47 -41.72 -5.91
C VAL A 716 -24.77 -40.94 -5.97
N THR A 717 -25.44 -41.03 -7.09
CA THR A 717 -26.77 -40.42 -7.32
C THR A 717 -27.80 -41.51 -7.48
N GLN A 718 -28.85 -41.50 -6.67
CA GLN A 718 -29.99 -42.36 -6.79
C GLN A 718 -31.18 -41.54 -7.32
N ALA A 719 -31.68 -41.87 -8.48
CA ALA A 719 -32.90 -41.35 -9.04
C ALA A 719 -34.04 -42.38 -8.97
N GLY A 720 -35.24 -41.91 -8.74
CA GLY A 720 -36.42 -42.75 -8.71
C GLY A 720 -36.56 -43.68 -7.51
N GLY A 721 -37.27 -44.76 -7.66
CA GLY A 721 -37.61 -45.70 -6.57
C GLY A 721 -38.46 -45.01 -5.50
N ILE A 722 -37.98 -45.01 -4.25
CA ILE A 722 -38.67 -44.33 -3.13
C ILE A 722 -38.79 -42.82 -3.32
N LEU A 723 -37.95 -42.22 -4.15
CA LEU A 723 -37.97 -40.79 -4.46
C LEU A 723 -39.04 -40.42 -5.48
N GLN A 724 -39.67 -41.43 -6.08
CA GLN A 724 -40.62 -41.30 -7.19
C GLN A 724 -40.01 -40.63 -8.43
N GLY A 725 -40.82 -40.20 -9.38
CA GLY A 725 -40.38 -39.67 -10.68
C GLY A 725 -40.39 -40.74 -11.78
N ASP A 726 -40.14 -40.28 -12.98
CA ASP A 726 -40.15 -41.13 -14.17
C ASP A 726 -38.82 -41.84 -14.43
N ALA A 727 -37.70 -41.18 -14.08
CA ALA A 727 -36.37 -41.76 -14.18
C ALA A 727 -36.06 -42.67 -12.99
N SER A 728 -35.43 -43.84 -13.25
CA SER A 728 -35.01 -44.78 -12.19
C SER A 728 -33.64 -45.35 -12.53
N TYR A 729 -32.59 -44.82 -11.84
CA TYR A 729 -31.22 -45.27 -12.03
C TYR A 729 -30.33 -44.93 -10.81
N THR A 730 -29.21 -45.65 -10.72
CA THR A 730 -28.10 -45.24 -9.84
C THR A 730 -26.91 -44.85 -10.69
N GLN A 731 -26.38 -43.66 -10.46
CA GLN A 731 -25.18 -43.14 -11.11
C GLN A 731 -24.01 -43.09 -10.13
N TYR A 732 -22.89 -43.67 -10.52
CA TYR A 732 -21.61 -43.61 -9.79
C TYR A 732 -20.64 -42.75 -10.57
N GLY A 733 -20.01 -41.81 -9.89
CA GLY A 733 -19.01 -40.92 -10.46
C GLY A 733 -17.75 -40.86 -9.60
N ALA A 734 -16.60 -40.86 -10.26
CA ALA A 734 -15.34 -40.50 -9.59
C ALA A 734 -14.48 -39.65 -10.50
N ASN A 735 -13.77 -38.73 -9.89
CA ASN A 735 -12.80 -37.89 -10.56
C ASN A 735 -11.53 -37.77 -9.72
N PHE A 736 -10.40 -37.67 -10.40
CA PHE A 736 -9.09 -37.44 -9.78
C PHE A 736 -8.25 -36.55 -10.66
N PHE A 737 -7.81 -35.41 -10.11
CA PHE A 737 -6.95 -34.45 -10.77
C PHE A 737 -5.70 -34.22 -9.90
N ALA A 738 -4.54 -34.25 -10.53
CA ALA A 738 -3.26 -34.07 -9.86
C ALA A 738 -2.39 -33.10 -10.63
N TYR A 739 -1.71 -32.21 -9.92
CA TYR A 739 -0.83 -31.17 -10.48
C TYR A 739 0.54 -31.27 -9.83
N PHE A 740 1.58 -31.34 -10.64
CA PHE A 740 2.95 -31.52 -10.23
C PHE A 740 3.80 -30.41 -10.83
N PRO A 741 4.45 -29.57 -9.99
CA PRO A 741 5.42 -28.61 -10.49
C PRO A 741 6.67 -29.34 -11.00
N LEU A 742 7.12 -29.00 -12.19
CA LEU A 742 8.33 -29.47 -12.83
C LEU A 742 9.37 -28.31 -12.89
N PRO A 743 10.64 -28.60 -13.20
CA PRO A 743 11.63 -27.56 -13.42
C PRO A 743 11.17 -26.54 -14.48
N LEU A 744 11.71 -25.31 -14.42
CA LEU A 744 11.39 -24.17 -15.31
C LEU A 744 9.95 -23.69 -15.20
N ASP A 745 9.34 -23.79 -14.02
CA ASP A 745 7.96 -23.39 -13.73
C ASP A 745 6.91 -24.10 -14.62
N VAL A 746 7.27 -25.25 -15.21
CA VAL A 746 6.34 -26.10 -15.95
C VAL A 746 5.44 -26.86 -14.98
N VAL A 747 4.17 -27.01 -15.31
CA VAL A 747 3.23 -27.81 -14.52
C VAL A 747 2.76 -29.00 -15.33
N PHE A 748 2.91 -30.20 -14.78
CA PHE A 748 2.26 -31.37 -15.30
C PHE A 748 0.91 -31.57 -14.62
N GLY A 749 -0.17 -31.60 -15.39
CA GLY A 749 -1.54 -31.90 -14.96
C GLY A 749 -2.00 -33.23 -15.46
N ALA A 750 -2.56 -34.04 -14.59
CA ALA A 750 -3.23 -35.30 -14.93
C ALA A 750 -4.65 -35.25 -14.38
N LYS A 751 -5.64 -35.45 -15.25
CA LYS A 751 -7.06 -35.47 -14.88
C LYS A 751 -7.67 -36.79 -15.36
N SER A 752 -8.43 -37.43 -14.50
CA SER A 752 -9.23 -38.62 -14.87
C SER A 752 -10.64 -38.48 -14.35
N ARG A 753 -11.58 -39.01 -15.14
CA ARG A 753 -12.99 -39.12 -14.78
C ARG A 753 -13.49 -40.48 -15.17
N ILE A 754 -14.28 -41.11 -14.30
CA ILE A 754 -14.95 -42.34 -14.52
C ILE A 754 -16.41 -42.23 -14.12
N GLY A 755 -17.30 -42.77 -14.89
CA GLY A 755 -18.75 -42.77 -14.64
C GLY A 755 -19.40 -44.04 -15.03
N TYR A 756 -20.41 -44.47 -14.25
CA TYR A 756 -21.25 -45.62 -14.49
C TYR A 756 -22.69 -45.31 -14.08
N ILE A 757 -23.64 -45.62 -14.95
CA ILE A 757 -25.09 -45.51 -14.69
C ILE A 757 -25.72 -46.87 -14.82
N GLN A 758 -26.46 -47.28 -13.80
CA GLN A 758 -27.22 -48.52 -13.79
C GLN A 758 -28.71 -48.18 -13.73
N ALA A 759 -29.43 -48.57 -14.76
CA ALA A 759 -30.88 -48.43 -14.81
C ALA A 759 -31.55 -49.43 -13.86
N HIS A 760 -32.72 -49.07 -13.36
CA HIS A 760 -33.53 -49.89 -12.48
C HIS A 760 -34.99 -49.94 -12.96
N ASP A 761 -35.77 -50.82 -12.36
CA ASP A 761 -37.22 -50.97 -12.56
C ASP A 761 -37.64 -51.20 -14.03
N GLY A 762 -36.72 -51.76 -14.84
CA GLY A 762 -37.00 -51.98 -16.27
C GLY A 762 -37.08 -50.66 -17.08
N LYS A 763 -36.73 -49.52 -16.51
CA LYS A 763 -36.71 -48.21 -17.19
C LYS A 763 -35.36 -47.97 -17.89
N GLU A 764 -35.41 -47.23 -18.96
CA GLU A 764 -34.18 -46.79 -19.65
C GLU A 764 -33.54 -45.58 -18.95
N ILE A 765 -32.23 -45.44 -19.15
CA ILE A 765 -31.51 -44.23 -18.73
C ILE A 765 -31.97 -43.09 -19.64
N PRO A 766 -32.44 -41.95 -19.10
CA PRO A 766 -32.77 -40.78 -19.92
C PRO A 766 -31.63 -40.41 -20.85
N ILE A 767 -31.91 -40.11 -22.10
CA ILE A 767 -30.88 -39.84 -23.12
C ILE A 767 -29.97 -38.66 -22.73
N PHE A 768 -30.52 -37.69 -22.01
CA PHE A 768 -29.80 -36.48 -21.53
C PHE A 768 -28.92 -36.78 -20.31
N ASP A 769 -29.05 -37.90 -19.60
CA ASP A 769 -28.20 -38.32 -18.49
C ASP A 769 -27.09 -39.27 -18.93
N ARG A 770 -27.17 -39.81 -20.20
CA ARG A 770 -26.14 -40.70 -20.74
C ARG A 770 -24.82 -39.93 -20.97
N TYR A 771 -23.70 -40.63 -20.84
CA TYR A 771 -22.39 -40.06 -21.03
C TYR A 771 -22.05 -39.87 -22.51
N VAL A 772 -21.70 -38.62 -22.84
CA VAL A 772 -21.13 -38.21 -24.14
C VAL A 772 -19.89 -37.40 -23.85
N LEU A 773 -18.76 -37.70 -24.49
CA LEU A 773 -17.53 -36.93 -24.43
C LEU A 773 -17.40 -36.03 -25.66
N GLY A 774 -16.52 -35.03 -25.60
CA GLY A 774 -16.22 -34.08 -26.68
C GLY A 774 -16.13 -32.66 -26.17
N GLY A 775 -15.50 -31.78 -26.93
CA GLY A 775 -15.30 -30.36 -26.63
C GLY A 775 -14.21 -30.07 -25.62
N ILE A 776 -14.06 -28.82 -25.29
CA ILE A 776 -12.93 -28.25 -24.57
C ILE A 776 -12.70 -28.81 -23.16
N ASN A 777 -13.73 -29.39 -22.52
CA ASN A 777 -13.69 -29.82 -21.13
C ASN A 777 -13.53 -31.35 -20.96
N SER A 778 -13.57 -32.12 -22.04
CA SER A 778 -13.43 -33.58 -21.94
C SER A 778 -12.44 -34.14 -22.97
N LEU A 779 -12.80 -34.20 -24.23
CA LEU A 779 -11.99 -34.77 -25.31
C LEU A 779 -11.86 -33.76 -26.44
N ARG A 780 -10.83 -32.92 -26.38
CA ARG A 780 -10.60 -31.80 -27.31
C ARG A 780 -10.36 -32.33 -28.73
N GLY A 781 -10.89 -31.61 -29.72
CA GLY A 781 -10.82 -32.01 -31.12
C GLY A 781 -11.99 -32.82 -31.61
N PHE A 782 -12.74 -33.48 -30.72
CA PHE A 782 -13.95 -34.19 -31.03
C PHE A 782 -15.21 -33.38 -30.73
N ARG A 783 -16.25 -33.48 -31.55
CA ARG A 783 -17.57 -32.89 -31.26
C ARG A 783 -18.34 -33.73 -30.26
N TYR A 784 -18.56 -35.00 -30.57
CA TYR A 784 -19.24 -35.96 -29.73
C TYR A 784 -18.55 -37.33 -29.83
N VAL A 785 -18.38 -37.99 -28.70
CA VAL A 785 -17.80 -39.32 -28.59
C VAL A 785 -18.65 -40.17 -27.64
N GLY A 786 -19.06 -41.31 -28.08
CA GLY A 786 -19.87 -42.26 -27.34
C GLY A 786 -20.47 -43.32 -28.26
N PRO A 787 -21.31 -44.20 -27.73
CA PRO A 787 -22.06 -45.19 -28.53
C PRO A 787 -22.93 -44.50 -29.58
N THR A 788 -22.94 -45.05 -30.77
CA THR A 788 -23.77 -44.61 -31.89
C THR A 788 -25.00 -45.47 -32.05
N ASN A 789 -26.04 -44.95 -32.67
CA ASN A 789 -27.20 -45.72 -33.06
C ASN A 789 -26.84 -46.79 -34.13
N PRO A 790 -27.26 -48.05 -34.00
CA PRO A 790 -26.94 -49.08 -34.97
C PRO A 790 -27.34 -48.68 -36.40
N GLY A 791 -26.39 -48.71 -37.32
CA GLY A 791 -26.60 -48.36 -38.74
C GLY A 791 -26.52 -46.86 -39.05
N THR A 792 -26.24 -45.97 -38.07
CA THR A 792 -26.01 -44.57 -38.25
C THR A 792 -24.73 -44.13 -37.48
N GLU A 793 -24.34 -42.86 -37.62
CA GLU A 793 -23.19 -42.30 -36.89
C GLU A 793 -23.63 -41.44 -35.70
N ASP A 794 -24.91 -41.44 -35.39
CA ASP A 794 -25.51 -40.58 -34.39
C ASP A 794 -25.15 -40.99 -32.97
N VAL A 795 -24.44 -40.15 -32.21
CA VAL A 795 -24.03 -40.44 -30.85
C VAL A 795 -25.24 -40.32 -29.92
N ILE A 796 -25.60 -41.44 -29.30
CA ILE A 796 -26.73 -41.55 -28.35
C ILE A 796 -26.27 -41.55 -26.88
N GLY A 797 -24.96 -41.55 -26.64
CA GLY A 797 -24.40 -41.63 -25.31
C GLY A 797 -24.45 -42.99 -24.64
N GLY A 798 -23.60 -43.20 -23.64
CA GLY A 798 -23.42 -44.50 -22.97
C GLY A 798 -23.74 -44.48 -21.48
N SER A 799 -23.83 -45.67 -20.88
CA SER A 799 -23.99 -45.86 -19.44
C SER A 799 -22.66 -45.85 -18.70
N THR A 800 -21.54 -46.02 -19.38
CA THR A 800 -20.18 -45.97 -18.81
C THR A 800 -19.34 -44.90 -19.51
N MET A 801 -18.40 -44.33 -18.77
CA MET A 801 -17.51 -43.31 -19.30
C MET A 801 -16.13 -43.42 -18.64
N LEU A 802 -15.09 -43.24 -19.45
CA LEU A 802 -13.71 -43.08 -18.99
C LEU A 802 -13.05 -41.96 -19.78
N ASN A 803 -12.45 -40.99 -19.07
CA ASN A 803 -11.78 -39.86 -19.68
C ASN A 803 -10.48 -39.53 -18.95
N PHE A 804 -9.40 -39.35 -19.68
CA PHE A 804 -8.09 -38.94 -19.24
C PHE A 804 -7.66 -37.69 -19.99
N ASN A 805 -7.10 -36.70 -19.25
CA ASN A 805 -6.48 -35.51 -19.85
C ASN A 805 -5.11 -35.34 -19.19
N PHE A 806 -4.07 -35.35 -20.00
CA PHE A 806 -2.71 -35.04 -19.56
C PHE A 806 -2.26 -33.72 -20.17
N GLU A 807 -1.76 -32.83 -19.37
CA GLU A 807 -1.36 -31.47 -19.78
C GLU A 807 0.04 -31.13 -19.29
N LEU A 808 0.83 -30.52 -20.15
CA LEU A 808 2.05 -29.83 -19.82
C LEU A 808 1.82 -28.33 -20.04
N VAL A 809 1.88 -27.56 -18.97
CA VAL A 809 1.61 -26.13 -18.97
C VAL A 809 2.92 -25.38 -18.78
N PHE A 810 3.30 -24.62 -19.79
CA PHE A 810 4.55 -23.86 -19.85
C PHE A 810 4.26 -22.38 -19.62
N PRO A 811 5.01 -21.66 -18.77
CA PRO A 811 4.94 -20.20 -18.74
C PRO A 811 5.49 -19.66 -20.06
N PHE A 812 4.68 -18.91 -20.82
CA PHE A 812 5.11 -18.36 -22.11
C PHE A 812 5.87 -17.05 -21.92
N ILE A 813 5.31 -16.14 -21.13
CA ILE A 813 5.93 -14.88 -20.75
C ILE A 813 5.84 -14.76 -19.26
N LYS A 814 7.01 -14.58 -18.61
CA LYS A 814 7.09 -14.42 -17.17
C LYS A 814 6.27 -13.19 -16.76
N ASP A 815 5.46 -13.35 -15.71
CA ASP A 815 4.61 -12.30 -15.10
C ASP A 815 3.46 -11.76 -15.97
N SER A 816 3.29 -12.23 -17.20
CA SER A 816 2.16 -11.82 -18.07
C SER A 816 0.87 -12.62 -17.86
N GLY A 817 0.93 -13.73 -17.11
CA GLY A 817 -0.16 -14.68 -16.99
C GLY A 817 -0.42 -15.55 -18.25
N MET A 818 0.43 -15.44 -19.30
CA MET A 818 0.30 -16.23 -20.54
C MET A 818 1.01 -17.57 -20.40
N LYS A 819 0.34 -18.65 -20.79
CA LYS A 819 0.84 -20.02 -20.71
C LYS A 819 0.58 -20.76 -22.02
N ILE A 820 1.51 -21.57 -22.45
CA ILE A 820 1.33 -22.54 -23.54
C ILE A 820 0.99 -23.88 -22.90
N VAL A 821 0.07 -24.59 -23.50
CA VAL A 821 -0.36 -25.91 -23.04
C VAL A 821 -0.17 -26.90 -24.17
N ALA A 822 0.54 -27.97 -23.88
CA ALA A 822 0.52 -29.17 -24.71
C ALA A 822 -0.33 -30.25 -24.01
N PHE A 823 -1.19 -30.92 -24.72
CA PHE A 823 -2.09 -31.89 -24.12
C PHE A 823 -2.22 -33.17 -24.91
N TYR A 824 -2.59 -34.22 -24.19
CA TYR A 824 -3.05 -35.50 -24.70
C TYR A 824 -4.33 -35.87 -23.98
N ASP A 825 -5.40 -36.06 -24.72
CA ASP A 825 -6.69 -36.50 -24.21
C ASP A 825 -7.01 -37.92 -24.72
N ALA A 826 -7.57 -38.74 -23.85
CA ALA A 826 -8.03 -40.08 -24.18
C ALA A 826 -9.34 -40.36 -23.44
N GLY A 827 -10.34 -40.87 -24.14
CA GLY A 827 -11.61 -41.20 -23.50
C GLY A 827 -12.61 -41.80 -24.45
N ASN A 828 -13.63 -42.40 -23.84
CA ASN A 828 -14.79 -42.88 -24.55
C ASN A 828 -15.98 -43.13 -23.60
N ALA A 829 -17.17 -43.28 -24.12
CA ALA A 829 -18.34 -43.80 -23.43
C ALA A 829 -18.84 -45.07 -24.10
N TRP A 830 -19.45 -45.96 -23.32
CA TRP A 830 -19.98 -47.25 -23.82
C TRP A 830 -21.31 -47.55 -23.15
N ASN A 831 -22.05 -48.54 -23.72
CA ASN A 831 -23.38 -48.91 -23.20
C ASN A 831 -23.35 -49.85 -22.01
N ASP A 832 -22.28 -50.63 -21.84
CA ASP A 832 -22.24 -51.73 -20.87
C ASP A 832 -20.95 -51.84 -20.08
N ASN A 833 -19.82 -52.00 -20.74
CA ASN A 833 -18.52 -52.23 -20.12
C ASN A 833 -17.49 -51.19 -20.52
N TYR A 834 -16.36 -51.16 -19.78
CA TYR A 834 -15.24 -50.33 -20.12
C TYR A 834 -14.30 -51.07 -21.08
N TYR A 835 -14.06 -50.48 -22.26
CA TYR A 835 -13.17 -51.06 -23.28
C TYR A 835 -11.94 -50.12 -23.42
N ILE A 836 -10.91 -50.34 -22.61
CA ILE A 836 -9.73 -49.49 -22.58
C ILE A 836 -9.01 -49.44 -23.93
N ASN A 837 -9.10 -50.48 -24.74
CA ASN A 837 -8.50 -50.54 -26.09
C ASN A 837 -9.27 -49.72 -27.13
N ASP A 838 -10.47 -49.26 -26.80
CA ASP A 838 -11.35 -48.46 -27.67
C ASP A 838 -11.41 -46.96 -27.25
N LEU A 839 -10.37 -46.46 -26.64
CA LEU A 839 -10.28 -45.05 -26.29
C LEU A 839 -10.03 -44.22 -27.55
N ARG A 840 -10.81 -43.16 -27.72
CA ARG A 840 -10.57 -42.08 -28.68
C ARG A 840 -9.45 -41.21 -28.16
N GLN A 841 -8.58 -40.72 -29.02
CA GLN A 841 -7.37 -40.04 -28.61
C GLN A 841 -7.17 -38.77 -29.42
N SER A 842 -6.76 -37.72 -28.76
CA SER A 842 -6.31 -36.48 -29.39
C SER A 842 -5.08 -35.92 -28.70
N VAL A 843 -4.31 -35.15 -29.48
CA VAL A 843 -3.20 -34.38 -29.00
C VAL A 843 -3.39 -32.92 -29.44
N GLY A 844 -2.79 -31.99 -28.73
CA GLY A 844 -2.96 -30.60 -29.14
C GLY A 844 -2.08 -29.65 -28.43
N LEU A 845 -2.20 -28.42 -28.89
CA LEU A 845 -1.52 -27.24 -28.31
C LEU A 845 -2.56 -26.18 -28.06
N GLY A 846 -2.27 -25.34 -27.06
CA GLY A 846 -3.14 -24.23 -26.72
C GLY A 846 -2.40 -23.07 -26.07
N LEU A 847 -3.06 -21.92 -26.09
CA LEU A 847 -2.68 -20.72 -25.39
C LEU A 847 -3.72 -20.45 -24.30
N ARG A 848 -3.24 -20.28 -23.08
CA ARG A 848 -4.05 -19.83 -21.93
C ARG A 848 -3.50 -18.52 -21.46
N TRP A 849 -4.38 -17.58 -21.19
CA TRP A 849 -3.98 -16.27 -20.70
C TRP A 849 -4.90 -15.80 -19.57
N TYR A 850 -4.30 -15.43 -18.44
CA TYR A 850 -5.00 -14.77 -17.35
C TYR A 850 -5.08 -13.27 -17.64
N SER A 851 -6.05 -12.88 -18.47
CA SER A 851 -6.18 -11.51 -18.94
C SER A 851 -6.96 -10.65 -17.93
N PRO A 852 -6.85 -9.30 -18.00
CA PRO A 852 -7.65 -8.38 -17.18
C PRO A 852 -9.16 -8.55 -17.33
N ILE A 853 -9.62 -9.11 -18.45
CA ILE A 853 -11.04 -9.39 -18.74
C ILE A 853 -11.47 -10.81 -18.36
N GLY A 854 -10.58 -11.61 -17.76
CA GLY A 854 -10.81 -12.97 -17.33
C GLY A 854 -9.91 -14.00 -18.04
N PRO A 855 -10.03 -15.28 -17.66
CA PRO A 855 -9.23 -16.34 -18.25
C PRO A 855 -9.64 -16.59 -19.72
N LEU A 856 -8.64 -16.70 -20.58
CA LEU A 856 -8.76 -16.99 -22.00
C LEU A 856 -8.15 -18.35 -22.30
N ARG A 857 -8.82 -19.16 -23.09
CA ARG A 857 -8.30 -20.44 -23.62
C ARG A 857 -8.54 -20.48 -25.12
N LEU A 858 -7.49 -20.75 -25.88
CA LEU A 858 -7.54 -21.06 -27.29
C LEU A 858 -6.73 -22.34 -27.52
N GLU A 859 -7.37 -23.44 -27.85
CA GLU A 859 -6.73 -24.73 -27.93
C GLU A 859 -7.13 -25.44 -29.23
N TYR A 860 -6.19 -26.12 -29.85
CA TYR A 860 -6.44 -26.94 -31.03
C TYR A 860 -6.19 -28.41 -30.71
N GLY A 861 -7.22 -29.26 -30.84
CA GLY A 861 -7.12 -30.69 -30.69
C GLY A 861 -7.02 -31.38 -32.04
N TYR A 862 -5.94 -32.11 -32.28
CA TYR A 862 -5.72 -32.97 -33.42
C TYR A 862 -6.15 -34.40 -33.05
N ILE A 863 -7.00 -35.03 -33.85
CA ILE A 863 -7.53 -36.39 -33.63
C ILE A 863 -6.49 -37.43 -34.07
N VAL A 864 -5.98 -38.20 -33.11
CA VAL A 864 -4.99 -39.28 -33.37
C VAL A 864 -5.68 -40.61 -33.63
N ASN A 865 -6.65 -40.95 -32.80
CA ASN A 865 -7.42 -42.18 -32.95
C ASN A 865 -8.92 -41.90 -32.96
N ARG A 866 -9.55 -42.13 -34.10
CA ARG A 866 -10.99 -41.91 -34.34
C ARG A 866 -11.86 -43.09 -33.91
N GLY A 867 -11.27 -44.30 -33.88
CA GLY A 867 -11.98 -45.52 -33.48
C GLY A 867 -13.26 -45.83 -34.27
N GLY A 868 -13.31 -45.53 -35.57
CA GLY A 868 -14.44 -45.77 -36.41
C GLY A 868 -15.55 -44.73 -36.45
N ILE A 869 -15.30 -43.53 -35.85
CA ILE A 869 -16.18 -42.36 -36.06
C ILE A 869 -15.82 -41.77 -37.43
N ASN A 870 -16.82 -41.64 -38.32
CA ASN A 870 -16.68 -41.00 -39.64
C ASN A 870 -16.75 -39.46 -39.52
N ASP A 871 -16.05 -38.86 -38.58
CA ASP A 871 -15.85 -37.42 -38.57
C ASP A 871 -14.65 -37.10 -39.48
N ASP A 872 -14.88 -36.49 -40.62
CA ASP A 872 -13.84 -36.12 -41.60
C ASP A 872 -12.88 -35.05 -41.08
N SER A 873 -13.20 -34.41 -39.95
CA SER A 873 -12.34 -33.39 -39.39
C SER A 873 -11.05 -34.00 -38.84
N VAL A 874 -9.91 -33.34 -39.19
CA VAL A 874 -8.60 -33.72 -38.69
C VAL A 874 -8.40 -33.25 -37.22
N GLY A 875 -9.16 -32.27 -36.79
CA GLY A 875 -9.14 -31.67 -35.49
C GLY A 875 -9.96 -30.38 -35.44
N ARG A 876 -10.08 -29.79 -34.26
CA ARG A 876 -10.95 -28.64 -34.02
C ARG A 876 -10.32 -27.61 -33.10
N TRP A 877 -10.68 -26.37 -33.35
CA TRP A 877 -10.38 -25.24 -32.44
C TRP A 877 -11.47 -25.15 -31.37
N GLU A 878 -11.01 -24.91 -30.16
CA GLU A 878 -11.82 -24.66 -28.98
C GLU A 878 -11.40 -23.34 -28.35
N PHE A 879 -12.37 -22.52 -27.98
CA PHE A 879 -12.08 -21.18 -27.44
C PHE A 879 -13.04 -20.81 -26.30
N THR A 880 -12.52 -20.23 -25.22
CA THR A 880 -13.37 -19.71 -24.14
C THR A 880 -12.78 -18.43 -23.56
N ILE A 881 -13.66 -17.49 -23.17
CA ILE A 881 -13.33 -16.26 -22.43
C ILE A 881 -14.22 -16.21 -21.17
N GLY A 882 -13.61 -15.92 -20.01
CA GLY A 882 -14.36 -15.69 -18.76
C GLY A 882 -14.96 -16.96 -18.12
N ALA A 883 -14.84 -18.12 -18.75
CA ALA A 883 -15.25 -19.38 -18.12
C ALA A 883 -14.17 -19.90 -17.16
N PRO A 884 -14.52 -20.47 -16.00
CA PRO A 884 -13.55 -21.16 -15.16
C PRO A 884 -12.95 -22.34 -15.94
N MET A 885 -11.66 -22.55 -15.80
CA MET A 885 -10.89 -23.59 -16.48
C MET A 885 -10.99 -24.94 -15.78
#